data_2bedde83053a50fbea5eaf2a6a9b2b68
#
_entry.id   2bedde83053a50fbea5eaf2a6a9b2b68
#
_cell.length_a   1.000
_cell.length_b   1.000
_cell.length_c   1.000
_cell.angle_alpha   90.00
_cell.angle_beta   90.00
_cell.angle_gamma   90.00
#
_symmetry.space_group_name_H-M   'P 1'
#
loop_
_entity.id
_entity.type
_entity.pdbx_description
1 polymer ?
#
loop_
_entity_poly.entity_id
_entity_poly.type
_entity_poly.pdbx_seq_one_letter_code
_entity_poly.pdbx_strand_id
1 'polypeptide(L)'
;MSYKKTFQYGNQTVVMETGGIARQATGAVLVNVADTVVLVTVVARKEADPGRDFFPLTVNYQERTYAAGKIPGGFFKREGRPNEKETLTSRLIDRPLRPLFPEGFKHETQIVATVMSINPEVDPDIPALLGASAALAISGVPFAGPVGAARVGFRDGSYLLNPTASELAGSDLDLVVAGTENAVIMVESEAHELSEEVMLGAVMFGHEQMQAAIQAIRELAADAGKPAWDWTPPENANGLEDSIAAIARDSLVEAYQIAEKQARTERLNVLRSSVVEQLANGAEGAPSADAVKTAFHDLEYRIVRDRILDGNPRIDGRDTRTVRPITVTTGVLPRAHGSAIFTRGETQALVVATLGTDRDAQVIDAIEGERRERFMLHYNFPPYCTGETGMVGSPKRREIGHGRLAKRGVQAVMPKADSFPYVVRVVSEITESNGSSSMASVCGTSLALMDAGVPLKAPVAGIAMGLIKEGDRFAVISDILGDEDHLGDMDFKVAGTRDGVTALQMDIKIDGITREIMERALEQARAGRLHILERMGQSISSHRTEMSTYAPRFITMRINPEKIRDVIGKGGATIRALTEETGTSIDITDDGTVKIASTDQAAGEEARRRIEELTADVEVGRVYSGRVVKIMDFGAFVSILPGRDGLVHISQISNERVENVTDFLKEGDTVTVKVLEVDKQGRIRLSMKAVDAA
;
A
#
# COMPACT_ATOMS: atom_id res chain seq x y z
N MET A 1 -18.16 33.87 -19.29
CA MET A 1 -18.74 34.14 -17.94
C MET A 1 -18.14 33.12 -16.99
N SER A 2 -17.89 33.50 -15.76
CA SER A 2 -17.50 32.54 -14.69
C SER A 2 -18.77 32.19 -13.92
N TYR A 3 -18.92 30.91 -13.62
CA TYR A 3 -20.02 30.37 -12.82
C TYR A 3 -19.46 29.78 -11.54
N LYS A 4 -20.17 29.98 -10.43
CA LYS A 4 -19.69 29.57 -9.11
C LYS A 4 -20.84 28.95 -8.31
N LYS A 5 -20.59 27.77 -7.74
CA LYS A 5 -21.46 27.13 -6.74
C LYS A 5 -20.74 27.01 -5.41
N THR A 6 -21.47 27.27 -4.34
CA THR A 6 -20.97 27.14 -2.96
C THR A 6 -21.98 26.34 -2.16
N PHE A 7 -21.51 25.32 -1.44
CA PHE A 7 -22.36 24.50 -0.58
C PHE A 7 -21.61 24.03 0.67
N GLN A 8 -22.36 23.66 1.70
CA GLN A 8 -21.81 23.07 2.91
C GLN A 8 -21.68 21.56 2.74
N TYR A 9 -20.52 21.02 3.14
CA TYR A 9 -20.24 19.60 3.07
C TYR A 9 -19.61 19.12 4.39
N GLY A 10 -20.48 18.68 5.30
CA GLY A 10 -20.09 18.53 6.71
C GLY A 10 -19.73 19.88 7.32
N ASN A 11 -18.59 19.95 7.98
CA ASN A 11 -18.08 21.18 8.61
C ASN A 11 -17.32 22.10 7.63
N GLN A 12 -17.22 21.73 6.35
CA GLN A 12 -16.43 22.46 5.37
C GLN A 12 -17.32 23.12 4.31
N THR A 13 -16.88 24.27 3.83
CA THR A 13 -17.49 24.94 2.67
C THR A 13 -16.76 24.53 1.41
N VAL A 14 -17.49 24.01 0.45
CA VAL A 14 -16.98 23.65 -0.88
C VAL A 14 -17.40 24.71 -1.89
N VAL A 15 -16.42 25.16 -2.68
CA VAL A 15 -16.63 26.11 -3.77
C VAL A 15 -16.20 25.46 -5.08
N MET A 16 -17.10 25.41 -6.05
CA MET A 16 -16.81 24.95 -7.41
C MET A 16 -16.97 26.13 -8.37
N GLU A 17 -15.95 26.36 -9.21
CA GLU A 17 -15.93 27.47 -10.18
C GLU A 17 -15.54 26.96 -11.57
N THR A 18 -16.22 27.46 -12.61
CA THR A 18 -15.94 27.13 -14.01
C THR A 18 -16.01 28.36 -14.92
N GLY A 19 -15.42 28.25 -16.12
CA GLY A 19 -15.47 29.29 -17.17
C GLY A 19 -14.31 30.29 -17.13
N GLY A 20 -13.58 30.43 -16.00
CA GLY A 20 -12.48 31.39 -15.83
C GLY A 20 -11.12 30.84 -16.30
N ILE A 21 -10.86 29.56 -16.09
CA ILE A 21 -9.56 28.89 -16.31
C ILE A 21 -9.69 27.68 -17.23
N ALA A 22 -8.61 27.29 -17.91
CA ALA A 22 -8.52 26.12 -18.80
C ALA A 22 -9.63 26.06 -19.87
N ARG A 23 -9.93 27.20 -20.49
CA ARG A 23 -11.09 27.40 -21.39
C ARG A 23 -11.06 26.58 -22.70
N GLN A 24 -9.93 25.96 -23.04
CA GLN A 24 -9.81 25.08 -24.20
C GLN A 24 -10.22 23.64 -23.89
N ALA A 25 -10.29 23.24 -22.60
CA ALA A 25 -10.77 21.93 -22.21
C ALA A 25 -12.25 21.72 -22.55
N THR A 26 -12.66 20.47 -22.75
CA THR A 26 -14.07 20.12 -22.96
C THR A 26 -14.90 20.46 -21.72
N GLY A 27 -14.33 20.24 -20.51
CA GLY A 27 -14.86 20.70 -19.22
C GLY A 27 -13.71 21.07 -18.29
N ALA A 28 -13.87 22.11 -17.46
CA ALA A 28 -12.86 22.48 -16.48
C ALA A 28 -13.54 23.07 -15.24
N VAL A 29 -13.17 22.60 -14.07
CA VAL A 29 -13.69 23.05 -12.77
C VAL A 29 -12.53 23.26 -11.79
N LEU A 30 -12.57 24.37 -11.08
CA LEU A 30 -11.71 24.64 -9.93
C LEU A 30 -12.51 24.35 -8.67
N VAL A 31 -12.03 23.44 -7.83
CA VAL A 31 -12.66 23.08 -6.56
C VAL A 31 -11.80 23.62 -5.42
N ASN A 32 -12.41 24.34 -4.50
CA ASN A 32 -11.75 24.84 -3.29
C ASN A 32 -12.49 24.33 -2.06
N VAL A 33 -11.74 23.70 -1.15
CA VAL A 33 -12.21 23.26 0.17
C VAL A 33 -11.20 23.74 1.21
N ALA A 34 -11.56 24.73 2.01
CA ALA A 34 -10.71 25.28 3.07
C ALA A 34 -9.25 25.51 2.62
N ASP A 35 -9.05 26.20 1.47
CA ASP A 35 -7.77 26.51 0.85
C ASP A 35 -7.01 25.34 0.19
N THR A 36 -7.54 24.13 0.22
CA THR A 36 -7.15 23.07 -0.72
C THR A 36 -7.84 23.32 -2.05
N VAL A 37 -7.07 23.61 -3.09
CA VAL A 37 -7.56 23.98 -4.42
C VAL A 37 -7.08 22.97 -5.45
N VAL A 38 -8.03 22.36 -6.17
CA VAL A 38 -7.75 21.41 -7.25
C VAL A 38 -8.37 21.91 -8.55
N LEU A 39 -7.56 22.03 -9.59
CA LEU A 39 -8.03 22.24 -10.96
C LEU A 39 -8.26 20.89 -11.63
N VAL A 40 -9.47 20.63 -12.09
CA VAL A 40 -9.79 19.43 -12.85
C VAL A 40 -10.25 19.78 -14.24
N THR A 41 -9.63 19.14 -15.24
CA THR A 41 -9.96 19.32 -16.66
C THR A 41 -10.35 17.98 -17.28
N VAL A 42 -11.33 18.03 -18.18
CA VAL A 42 -11.75 16.91 -19.01
C VAL A 42 -11.57 17.32 -20.47
N VAL A 43 -10.90 16.48 -21.25
CA VAL A 43 -10.82 16.60 -22.70
C VAL A 43 -11.27 15.28 -23.30
N ALA A 44 -12.22 15.32 -24.22
CA ALA A 44 -12.67 14.16 -24.99
C ALA A 44 -12.59 14.44 -26.48
N ARG A 45 -12.13 13.46 -27.26
CA ARG A 45 -12.08 13.54 -28.74
C ARG A 45 -13.49 13.36 -29.31
N LYS A 46 -13.81 14.12 -30.34
CA LYS A 46 -15.12 14.02 -31.06
C LYS A 46 -15.23 12.75 -31.90
N GLU A 47 -14.13 12.16 -32.29
CA GLU A 47 -14.08 10.97 -33.11
C GLU A 47 -13.42 9.82 -32.32
N ALA A 48 -14.01 8.64 -32.44
CA ALA A 48 -13.40 7.41 -31.92
C ALA A 48 -12.29 6.93 -32.86
N ASP A 49 -11.24 6.35 -32.29
CA ASP A 49 -10.12 5.79 -33.05
C ASP A 49 -10.55 4.45 -33.68
N PRO A 50 -10.53 4.32 -35.02
CA PRO A 50 -10.92 3.07 -35.68
C PRO A 50 -10.04 1.90 -35.21
N GLY A 51 -10.65 0.80 -34.81
CA GLY A 51 -9.97 -0.41 -34.38
C GLY A 51 -9.70 -0.50 -32.87
N ARG A 52 -10.12 0.46 -32.07
CA ARG A 52 -10.17 0.29 -30.61
C ARG A 52 -11.42 -0.45 -30.17
N ASP A 53 -11.24 -1.49 -29.39
CA ASP A 53 -12.30 -2.34 -28.85
C ASP A 53 -12.71 -1.99 -27.42
N PHE A 54 -12.00 -1.06 -26.74
CA PHE A 54 -12.25 -0.63 -25.37
C PHE A 54 -12.42 0.90 -25.25
N PHE A 55 -13.00 1.35 -24.15
CA PHE A 55 -13.11 2.76 -23.79
C PHE A 55 -11.78 3.32 -23.27
N PRO A 56 -11.10 4.22 -24.01
CA PRO A 56 -9.78 4.76 -23.63
C PRO A 56 -9.92 5.96 -22.68
N LEU A 57 -10.31 5.72 -21.43
CA LEU A 57 -10.30 6.71 -20.36
C LEU A 57 -8.93 6.74 -19.68
N THR A 58 -8.32 7.92 -19.62
CA THR A 58 -7.08 8.15 -18.87
C THR A 58 -7.32 9.20 -17.79
N VAL A 59 -7.05 8.84 -16.54
CA VAL A 59 -7.13 9.76 -15.40
C VAL A 59 -5.72 9.99 -14.86
N ASN A 60 -5.34 11.25 -14.69
CA ASN A 60 -4.08 11.68 -14.09
C ASN A 60 -4.38 12.63 -12.93
N TYR A 61 -3.93 12.28 -11.76
CA TYR A 61 -3.90 13.15 -10.59
C TYR A 61 -2.46 13.56 -10.33
N GLN A 62 -2.22 14.83 -10.05
CA GLN A 62 -0.90 15.43 -9.91
C GLN A 62 -0.83 16.34 -8.71
N GLU A 63 0.18 16.14 -7.87
CA GLU A 63 0.50 17.02 -6.75
C GLU A 63 1.69 17.92 -7.13
N ARG A 64 1.49 19.22 -7.13
CA ARG A 64 2.54 20.20 -7.42
C ARG A 64 3.12 20.71 -6.12
N THR A 65 4.43 20.66 -5.98
CA THR A 65 5.14 21.09 -4.76
C THR A 65 4.92 22.58 -4.44
N TYR A 66 4.67 23.42 -5.46
CA TYR A 66 4.30 24.83 -5.25
C TYR A 66 2.97 24.98 -4.49
N ALA A 67 2.08 23.98 -4.54
CA ALA A 67 0.82 23.99 -3.78
C ALA A 67 1.07 24.11 -2.27
N ALA A 68 2.19 23.56 -1.79
CA ALA A 68 2.66 23.65 -0.41
C ALA A 68 3.74 24.72 -0.20
N GLY A 69 3.95 25.63 -1.19
CA GLY A 69 5.01 26.65 -1.12
C GLY A 69 6.43 26.08 -1.16
N LYS A 70 6.62 24.88 -1.71
CA LYS A 70 7.91 24.18 -1.74
C LYS A 70 8.51 24.15 -3.16
N ILE A 71 9.85 24.01 -3.22
CA ILE A 71 10.59 23.68 -4.43
C ILE A 71 10.88 22.17 -4.39
N PRO A 72 10.68 21.42 -5.50
CA PRO A 72 10.94 20.00 -5.54
C PRO A 72 12.35 19.63 -5.11
N GLY A 73 12.52 18.52 -4.41
CA GLY A 73 13.79 17.90 -4.10
C GLY A 73 14.55 17.46 -5.35
N GLY A 74 15.67 16.75 -5.14
CA GLY A 74 16.49 16.20 -6.21
C GLY A 74 17.27 17.25 -7.02
N PHE A 75 18.00 16.77 -8.03
CA PHE A 75 18.90 17.60 -8.83
C PHE A 75 18.15 18.55 -9.80
N PHE A 76 17.12 18.04 -10.48
CA PHE A 76 16.41 18.79 -11.52
C PHE A 76 15.42 19.84 -10.99
N LYS A 77 15.13 19.82 -9.68
CA LYS A 77 14.16 20.75 -9.05
C LYS A 77 12.81 20.79 -9.78
N ARG A 78 12.36 19.63 -10.24
CA ARG A 78 11.11 19.45 -10.99
C ARG A 78 10.46 18.13 -10.61
N GLU A 79 9.14 18.09 -10.53
CA GLU A 79 8.36 16.86 -10.35
C GLU A 79 8.61 15.91 -11.53
N GLY A 80 8.75 14.63 -11.22
CA GLY A 80 9.07 13.57 -12.18
C GLY A 80 7.89 12.65 -12.48
N ARG A 81 8.13 11.34 -12.30
CA ARG A 81 7.08 10.32 -12.46
C ARG A 81 6.08 10.41 -11.32
N PRO A 82 4.80 10.06 -11.58
CA PRO A 82 3.80 9.98 -10.51
C PRO A 82 4.28 9.09 -9.36
N ASN A 83 4.10 9.56 -8.14
CA ASN A 83 4.33 8.79 -6.94
C ASN A 83 3.19 7.79 -6.68
N GLU A 84 3.30 7.00 -5.60
CA GLU A 84 2.27 6.02 -5.24
C GLU A 84 0.92 6.69 -4.94
N LYS A 85 0.89 7.78 -4.16
CA LYS A 85 -0.35 8.52 -3.84
C LYS A 85 -1.02 9.05 -5.11
N GLU A 86 -0.27 9.68 -6.00
CA GLU A 86 -0.79 10.17 -7.28
C GLU A 86 -1.37 9.06 -8.15
N THR A 87 -0.73 7.90 -8.17
CA THR A 87 -1.21 6.72 -8.89
C THR A 87 -2.50 6.17 -8.29
N LEU A 88 -2.57 6.07 -6.97
CA LEU A 88 -3.74 5.56 -6.23
C LEU A 88 -4.92 6.51 -6.34
N THR A 89 -4.71 7.83 -6.21
CA THR A 89 -5.77 8.83 -6.36
C THR A 89 -6.28 8.88 -7.81
N SER A 90 -5.39 8.72 -8.82
CA SER A 90 -5.85 8.56 -10.21
C SER A 90 -6.81 7.37 -10.38
N ARG A 91 -6.53 6.25 -9.70
CA ARG A 91 -7.42 5.08 -9.70
C ARG A 91 -8.72 5.32 -8.91
N LEU A 92 -8.63 6.03 -7.80
CA LEU A 92 -9.77 6.40 -6.97
C LEU A 92 -10.79 7.23 -7.77
N ILE A 93 -10.31 8.09 -8.66
CA ILE A 93 -11.15 8.91 -9.56
C ILE A 93 -11.66 8.08 -10.75
N ASP A 94 -10.82 7.25 -11.38
CA ASP A 94 -11.18 6.45 -12.57
C ASP A 94 -12.32 5.46 -12.27
N ARG A 95 -12.22 4.73 -11.16
CA ARG A 95 -13.09 3.60 -10.84
C ARG A 95 -14.59 3.94 -10.78
N PRO A 96 -15.04 4.99 -10.07
CA PRO A 96 -16.46 5.33 -10.02
C PRO A 96 -16.96 6.07 -11.25
N LEU A 97 -16.10 6.65 -12.09
CA LEU A 97 -16.50 7.39 -13.26
C LEU A 97 -16.62 6.50 -14.51
N ARG A 98 -15.71 5.54 -14.67
CA ARG A 98 -15.65 4.67 -15.84
C ARG A 98 -16.95 3.91 -16.14
N PRO A 99 -17.63 3.29 -15.16
CA PRO A 99 -18.87 2.52 -15.42
C PRO A 99 -20.06 3.38 -15.89
N LEU A 100 -19.98 4.70 -15.72
CA LEU A 100 -21.06 5.62 -16.06
C LEU A 100 -20.99 6.18 -17.48
N PHE A 101 -19.98 5.80 -18.25
CA PHE A 101 -19.98 6.05 -19.68
C PHE A 101 -20.83 4.98 -20.38
N PRO A 102 -21.64 5.36 -21.37
CA PRO A 102 -22.52 4.40 -22.03
C PRO A 102 -21.75 3.35 -22.78
N GLU A 103 -22.33 2.15 -22.84
CA GLU A 103 -21.76 1.04 -23.59
C GLU A 103 -21.55 1.43 -25.07
N GLY A 104 -20.40 1.00 -25.63
CA GLY A 104 -20.01 1.37 -26.99
C GLY A 104 -19.39 2.76 -27.12
N PHE A 105 -19.29 3.56 -26.05
CA PHE A 105 -18.57 4.83 -26.09
C PHE A 105 -17.06 4.59 -26.10
N LYS A 106 -16.42 4.84 -27.26
CA LYS A 106 -14.98 4.56 -27.49
C LYS A 106 -14.13 5.80 -27.78
N HIS A 107 -14.66 6.99 -27.48
CA HIS A 107 -13.95 8.24 -27.68
C HIS A 107 -12.87 8.45 -26.60
N GLU A 108 -11.63 8.70 -27.02
CA GLU A 108 -10.54 8.95 -26.10
C GLU A 108 -10.86 10.12 -25.16
N THR A 109 -10.85 9.85 -23.87
CA THR A 109 -11.19 10.82 -22.82
C THR A 109 -10.07 10.89 -21.81
N GLN A 110 -9.62 12.10 -21.51
CA GLN A 110 -8.57 12.36 -20.52
C GLN A 110 -9.07 13.28 -19.42
N ILE A 111 -8.88 12.89 -18.17
CA ILE A 111 -9.14 13.69 -16.98
C ILE A 111 -7.80 14.01 -16.34
N VAL A 112 -7.54 15.29 -16.06
CA VAL A 112 -6.34 15.73 -15.34
C VAL A 112 -6.79 16.56 -14.14
N ALA A 113 -6.48 16.07 -12.94
CA ALA A 113 -6.67 16.75 -11.67
C ALA A 113 -5.32 17.23 -11.14
N THR A 114 -5.17 18.53 -10.93
CA THR A 114 -3.91 19.14 -10.46
C THR A 114 -4.15 19.88 -9.15
N VAL A 115 -3.43 19.52 -8.11
CA VAL A 115 -3.45 20.25 -6.83
C VAL A 115 -2.68 21.53 -6.98
N MET A 116 -3.37 22.67 -6.83
CA MET A 116 -2.83 24.03 -7.04
C MET A 116 -2.51 24.74 -5.74
N SER A 117 -3.20 24.37 -4.64
CA SER A 117 -2.96 24.84 -3.28
C SER A 117 -3.34 23.72 -2.32
N ILE A 118 -2.66 23.60 -1.19
CA ILE A 118 -2.97 22.58 -0.18
C ILE A 118 -3.02 23.17 1.22
N ASN A 119 -4.12 22.87 1.90
CA ASN A 119 -4.23 22.93 3.35
C ASN A 119 -3.87 21.53 3.88
N PRO A 120 -2.84 21.35 4.73
CA PRO A 120 -2.43 20.04 5.23
C PRO A 120 -3.52 19.26 5.97
N GLU A 121 -4.57 19.94 6.44
CA GLU A 121 -5.71 19.32 7.11
C GLU A 121 -6.78 18.78 6.16
N VAL A 122 -6.70 19.09 4.84
CA VAL A 122 -7.71 18.69 3.85
C VAL A 122 -7.04 17.90 2.71
N ASP A 123 -7.26 16.58 2.69
CA ASP A 123 -6.77 15.73 1.59
C ASP A 123 -7.45 16.13 0.26
N PRO A 124 -6.68 16.36 -0.81
CA PRO A 124 -7.21 16.81 -2.08
C PRO A 124 -7.93 15.72 -2.91
N ASP A 125 -7.98 14.48 -2.48
CA ASP A 125 -8.57 13.37 -3.25
C ASP A 125 -10.10 13.51 -3.45
N ILE A 126 -10.86 13.85 -2.39
CA ILE A 126 -12.30 14.11 -2.49
C ILE A 126 -12.57 15.35 -3.34
N PRO A 127 -11.91 16.52 -3.13
CA PRO A 127 -12.02 17.66 -4.05
C PRO A 127 -11.71 17.31 -5.51
N ALA A 128 -10.69 16.48 -5.77
CA ALA A 128 -10.33 16.04 -7.12
C ALA A 128 -11.42 15.17 -7.76
N LEU A 129 -12.02 14.24 -7.01
CA LEU A 129 -13.09 13.38 -7.50
C LEU A 129 -14.36 14.18 -7.80
N LEU A 130 -14.76 15.08 -6.90
CA LEU A 130 -15.89 15.98 -7.10
C LEU A 130 -15.67 16.90 -8.32
N GLY A 131 -14.44 17.43 -8.47
CA GLY A 131 -14.05 18.23 -9.62
C GLY A 131 -14.10 17.46 -10.93
N ALA A 132 -13.70 16.19 -10.95
CA ALA A 132 -13.77 15.33 -12.12
C ALA A 132 -15.23 15.04 -12.53
N SER A 133 -16.08 14.73 -11.56
CA SER A 133 -17.52 14.57 -11.79
C SER A 133 -18.17 15.85 -12.33
N ALA A 134 -17.86 17.01 -11.72
CA ALA A 134 -18.38 18.29 -12.16
C ALA A 134 -17.89 18.68 -13.56
N ALA A 135 -16.60 18.46 -13.87
CA ALA A 135 -16.03 18.75 -15.19
C ALA A 135 -16.63 17.87 -16.28
N LEU A 136 -16.95 16.60 -16.00
CA LEU A 136 -17.70 15.72 -16.89
C LEU A 136 -19.15 16.22 -17.07
N ALA A 137 -19.84 16.54 -15.98
CA ALA A 137 -21.23 16.99 -16.03
C ALA A 137 -21.43 18.25 -16.88
N ILE A 138 -20.48 19.19 -16.88
CA ILE A 138 -20.54 20.42 -17.69
C ILE A 138 -20.00 20.25 -19.12
N SER A 139 -19.35 19.12 -19.44
CA SER A 139 -18.61 18.94 -20.70
C SER A 139 -19.48 18.66 -21.91
N GLY A 140 -20.70 18.15 -21.70
CA GLY A 140 -21.59 17.64 -22.74
C GLY A 140 -21.23 16.24 -23.25
N VAL A 141 -20.18 15.61 -22.77
CA VAL A 141 -19.81 14.23 -23.09
C VAL A 141 -20.87 13.27 -22.51
N PRO A 142 -21.25 12.18 -23.22
CA PRO A 142 -22.18 11.20 -22.69
C PRO A 142 -21.67 10.60 -21.38
N PHE A 143 -22.37 10.87 -20.29
CA PHE A 143 -21.99 10.48 -18.94
C PHE A 143 -23.22 10.41 -18.04
N ALA A 144 -23.48 9.25 -17.44
CA ALA A 144 -24.65 9.00 -16.60
C ALA A 144 -24.48 9.44 -15.12
N GLY A 145 -23.60 10.43 -14.88
CA GLY A 145 -23.44 11.03 -13.56
C GLY A 145 -24.47 12.12 -13.27
N PRO A 146 -24.22 12.99 -12.27
CA PRO A 146 -22.96 13.15 -11.56
C PRO A 146 -22.68 12.10 -10.49
N VAL A 147 -21.39 12.01 -10.09
CA VAL A 147 -20.91 11.21 -8.97
C VAL A 147 -20.58 12.13 -7.81
N GLY A 148 -21.08 11.78 -6.62
CA GLY A 148 -20.61 12.31 -5.36
C GLY A 148 -19.53 11.43 -4.75
N ALA A 149 -18.78 11.98 -3.80
CA ALA A 149 -17.80 11.23 -3.01
C ALA A 149 -17.67 11.81 -1.61
N ALA A 150 -17.44 10.94 -0.63
CA ALA A 150 -17.22 11.32 0.75
C ALA A 150 -16.10 10.47 1.36
N ARG A 151 -15.31 11.08 2.25
CA ARG A 151 -14.47 10.35 3.19
C ARG A 151 -15.21 10.20 4.50
N VAL A 152 -15.21 9.00 5.05
CA VAL A 152 -15.89 8.68 6.31
C VAL A 152 -14.88 8.15 7.31
N GLY A 153 -14.76 8.83 8.45
CA GLY A 153 -14.09 8.34 9.64
C GLY A 153 -15.06 7.70 10.62
N PHE A 154 -14.53 6.99 11.62
CA PHE A 154 -15.32 6.46 12.74
C PHE A 154 -14.52 6.59 14.02
N ARG A 155 -15.10 7.28 15.00
CA ARG A 155 -14.48 7.50 16.32
C ARG A 155 -15.55 7.59 17.39
N ASP A 156 -15.33 6.95 18.54
CA ASP A 156 -16.22 7.00 19.71
C ASP A 156 -17.68 6.65 19.38
N GLY A 157 -17.90 5.67 18.48
CA GLY A 157 -19.22 5.22 18.05
C GLY A 157 -19.95 6.14 17.06
N SER A 158 -19.25 7.15 16.50
CA SER A 158 -19.84 8.13 15.58
C SER A 158 -19.10 8.20 14.25
N TYR A 159 -19.84 8.36 13.15
CA TYR A 159 -19.26 8.61 11.83
C TYR A 159 -18.86 10.08 11.67
N LEU A 160 -17.74 10.32 11.04
CA LEU A 160 -17.19 11.65 10.72
C LEU A 160 -17.24 11.85 9.21
N LEU A 161 -17.84 12.94 8.74
CA LEU A 161 -17.87 13.29 7.33
C LEU A 161 -16.66 14.15 6.97
N ASN A 162 -15.87 13.73 5.98
CA ASN A 162 -14.69 14.42 5.48
C ASN A 162 -13.78 14.90 6.62
N PRO A 163 -13.35 13.99 7.52
CA PRO A 163 -12.53 14.36 8.66
C PRO A 163 -11.24 15.02 8.18
N THR A 164 -10.75 15.98 8.96
CA THR A 164 -9.42 16.58 8.78
C THR A 164 -8.32 15.52 8.98
N ALA A 165 -7.11 15.80 8.53
CA ALA A 165 -5.96 14.91 8.74
C ALA A 165 -5.74 14.61 10.23
N SER A 166 -5.88 15.63 11.10
CA SER A 166 -5.77 15.47 12.55
C SER A 166 -6.90 14.62 13.16
N GLU A 167 -8.13 14.75 12.66
CA GLU A 167 -9.25 13.91 13.10
C GLU A 167 -9.11 12.47 12.62
N LEU A 168 -8.64 12.27 11.39
CA LEU A 168 -8.43 10.96 10.78
C LEU A 168 -7.32 10.16 11.51
N ALA A 169 -6.29 10.83 12.00
CA ALA A 169 -5.22 10.20 12.78
C ALA A 169 -5.72 9.50 14.07
N GLY A 170 -6.87 9.92 14.61
CA GLY A 170 -7.52 9.31 15.77
C GLY A 170 -8.75 8.46 15.41
N SER A 171 -8.96 8.15 14.13
CA SER A 171 -10.12 7.39 13.64
C SER A 171 -9.79 5.91 13.49
N ASP A 172 -10.76 5.04 13.82
CA ASP A 172 -10.68 3.60 13.57
C ASP A 172 -11.05 3.22 12.13
N LEU A 173 -11.45 4.21 11.32
CA LEU A 173 -11.86 4.03 9.93
C LEU A 173 -11.31 5.16 9.06
N ASP A 174 -10.76 4.80 7.93
CA ASP A 174 -10.56 5.67 6.77
C ASP A 174 -11.26 5.02 5.57
N LEU A 175 -12.44 5.52 5.21
CA LEU A 175 -13.27 4.98 4.15
C LEU A 175 -13.61 6.07 3.14
N VAL A 176 -13.36 5.81 1.87
CA VAL A 176 -13.86 6.62 0.76
C VAL A 176 -14.99 5.87 0.07
N VAL A 177 -16.11 6.55 -0.07
CA VAL A 177 -17.27 6.06 -0.82
C VAL A 177 -17.60 7.04 -1.94
N ALA A 178 -17.91 6.51 -3.12
CA ALA A 178 -18.39 7.29 -4.26
C ALA A 178 -19.61 6.63 -4.89
N GLY A 179 -20.51 7.45 -5.42
CA GLY A 179 -21.75 6.95 -6.01
C GLY A 179 -22.55 8.02 -6.72
N THR A 180 -23.64 7.58 -7.34
CA THR A 180 -24.69 8.43 -7.91
C THR A 180 -25.74 8.75 -6.84
N GLU A 181 -26.78 9.50 -7.24
CA GLU A 181 -27.92 9.76 -6.37
C GLU A 181 -28.55 8.50 -5.80
N ASN A 182 -28.66 7.46 -6.60
CA ASN A 182 -29.42 6.26 -6.28
C ASN A 182 -28.56 5.11 -5.76
N ALA A 183 -27.23 5.17 -5.93
CA ALA A 183 -26.39 4.00 -5.79
C ALA A 183 -24.95 4.28 -5.38
N VAL A 184 -24.44 3.43 -4.49
CA VAL A 184 -22.99 3.30 -4.26
C VAL A 184 -22.33 2.58 -5.44
N ILE A 185 -21.24 3.12 -5.95
CA ILE A 185 -20.48 2.54 -7.08
C ILE A 185 -19.10 2.07 -6.64
N MET A 186 -18.45 2.78 -5.73
CA MET A 186 -17.09 2.46 -5.28
C MET A 186 -16.93 2.68 -3.79
N VAL A 187 -16.26 1.74 -3.13
CA VAL A 187 -15.79 1.89 -1.75
C VAL A 187 -14.34 1.45 -1.65
N GLU A 188 -13.57 2.16 -0.84
CA GLU A 188 -12.21 1.79 -0.49
C GLU A 188 -11.94 2.17 0.95
N SER A 189 -11.43 1.23 1.78
CA SER A 189 -11.23 1.52 3.20
C SER A 189 -10.01 0.84 3.82
N GLU A 190 -9.56 1.44 4.93
CA GLU A 190 -8.69 0.88 5.96
C GLU A 190 -9.43 0.98 7.29
N ALA A 191 -9.44 -0.08 8.10
CA ALA A 191 -10.19 -0.13 9.34
C ALA A 191 -9.42 -0.87 10.44
N HIS A 192 -9.67 -0.52 11.70
CA HIS A 192 -9.09 -1.17 12.87
C HIS A 192 -10.05 -2.22 13.44
N GLU A 193 -10.23 -3.33 12.70
CA GLU A 193 -11.07 -4.48 13.11
C GLU A 193 -12.52 -4.09 13.47
N LEU A 194 -13.13 -3.28 12.60
CA LEU A 194 -14.53 -2.87 12.76
C LEU A 194 -15.50 -3.97 12.32
N SER A 195 -16.67 -4.01 12.95
CA SER A 195 -17.71 -4.97 12.58
C SER A 195 -18.29 -4.68 11.19
N GLU A 196 -18.83 -5.70 10.56
CA GLU A 196 -19.50 -5.58 9.26
C GLU A 196 -20.65 -4.57 9.30
N GLU A 197 -21.36 -4.46 10.43
CA GLU A 197 -22.43 -3.50 10.62
C GLU A 197 -21.91 -2.05 10.62
N VAL A 198 -20.80 -1.78 11.31
CA VAL A 198 -20.15 -0.45 11.33
C VAL A 198 -19.64 -0.09 9.93
N MET A 199 -19.04 -1.05 9.22
CA MET A 199 -18.57 -0.82 7.86
C MET A 199 -19.72 -0.49 6.91
N LEU A 200 -20.81 -1.24 6.95
CA LEU A 200 -21.99 -0.96 6.16
C LEU A 200 -22.62 0.39 6.50
N GLY A 201 -22.72 0.70 7.79
CA GLY A 201 -23.22 1.99 8.27
C GLY A 201 -22.40 3.16 7.75
N ALA A 202 -21.07 3.02 7.71
CA ALA A 202 -20.17 4.03 7.16
C ALA A 202 -20.39 4.28 5.65
N VAL A 203 -20.58 3.21 4.88
CA VAL A 203 -20.89 3.30 3.44
C VAL A 203 -22.22 4.03 3.22
N MET A 204 -23.26 3.65 3.96
CA MET A 204 -24.58 4.29 3.85
C MET A 204 -24.57 5.75 4.31
N PHE A 205 -23.87 6.05 5.41
CA PHE A 205 -23.68 7.42 5.89
C PHE A 205 -23.00 8.29 4.82
N GLY A 206 -21.88 7.83 4.25
CA GLY A 206 -21.17 8.56 3.20
C GLY A 206 -22.03 8.78 1.96
N HIS A 207 -22.81 7.77 1.54
CA HIS A 207 -23.73 7.87 0.41
C HIS A 207 -24.86 8.89 0.64
N GLU A 208 -25.42 8.92 1.84
CA GLU A 208 -26.40 9.92 2.23
C GLU A 208 -25.82 11.35 2.21
N GLN A 209 -24.65 11.51 2.81
CA GLN A 209 -24.02 12.82 2.93
C GLN A 209 -23.54 13.39 1.58
N MET A 210 -23.10 12.53 0.62
CA MET A 210 -22.63 13.00 -0.69
C MET A 210 -23.73 13.56 -1.58
N GLN A 211 -25.01 13.42 -1.23
CA GLN A 211 -26.13 13.98 -2.00
C GLN A 211 -26.03 15.50 -2.12
N ALA A 212 -25.49 16.19 -1.11
CA ALA A 212 -25.26 17.63 -1.17
C ALA A 212 -24.29 18.01 -2.31
N ALA A 213 -23.23 17.24 -2.51
CA ALA A 213 -22.27 17.46 -3.59
C ALA A 213 -22.87 17.13 -4.97
N ILE A 214 -23.65 16.04 -5.08
CA ILE A 214 -24.37 15.67 -6.32
C ILE A 214 -25.32 16.79 -6.74
N GLN A 215 -26.08 17.31 -5.81
CA GLN A 215 -27.01 18.41 -6.09
C GLN A 215 -26.27 19.69 -6.56
N ALA A 216 -25.18 20.05 -5.89
CA ALA A 216 -24.38 21.22 -6.28
C ALA A 216 -23.77 21.06 -7.68
N ILE A 217 -23.32 19.85 -8.05
CA ILE A 217 -22.80 19.55 -9.40
C ILE A 217 -23.90 19.66 -10.45
N ARG A 218 -25.10 19.15 -10.17
CA ARG A 218 -26.28 19.29 -11.07
C ARG A 218 -26.65 20.74 -11.32
N GLU A 219 -26.66 21.54 -10.27
CA GLU A 219 -26.94 22.97 -10.38
C GLU A 219 -25.84 23.70 -11.19
N LEU A 220 -24.57 23.37 -10.99
CA LEU A 220 -23.46 23.92 -11.78
C LEU A 220 -23.59 23.51 -13.25
N ALA A 221 -23.98 22.26 -13.52
CA ALA A 221 -24.20 21.77 -14.89
C ALA A 221 -25.42 22.44 -15.56
N ALA A 222 -26.47 22.74 -14.81
CA ALA A 222 -27.63 23.50 -15.32
C ALA A 222 -27.25 24.94 -15.71
N ASP A 223 -26.37 25.59 -14.92
CA ASP A 223 -25.95 26.97 -15.15
C ASP A 223 -24.87 27.08 -16.26
N ALA A 224 -23.93 26.15 -16.35
CA ALA A 224 -22.73 26.25 -17.15
C ALA A 224 -22.47 25.08 -18.12
N GLY A 225 -23.39 24.13 -18.19
CA GLY A 225 -23.23 22.93 -19.02
C GLY A 225 -23.22 23.25 -20.51
N LYS A 226 -22.35 22.55 -21.24
CA LYS A 226 -22.35 22.60 -22.71
C LYS A 226 -23.44 21.68 -23.27
N PRO A 227 -23.93 21.94 -24.51
CA PRO A 227 -24.87 21.04 -25.17
C PRO A 227 -24.36 19.60 -25.18
N ALA A 228 -25.24 18.64 -24.91
CA ALA A 228 -24.94 17.24 -25.03
C ALA A 228 -24.42 16.89 -26.42
N TRP A 229 -23.48 15.96 -26.50
CA TRP A 229 -22.99 15.46 -27.77
C TRP A 229 -24.11 14.69 -28.51
N ASP A 230 -24.16 14.85 -29.81
CA ASP A 230 -24.98 14.02 -30.72
C ASP A 230 -24.25 12.67 -30.89
N TRP A 231 -24.46 11.78 -29.91
CA TRP A 231 -23.87 10.45 -29.88
C TRP A 231 -24.98 9.44 -29.60
N THR A 232 -25.01 8.39 -30.39
CA THR A 232 -25.91 7.26 -30.21
C THR A 232 -25.14 5.98 -30.08
N PRO A 233 -25.58 5.01 -29.26
CA PRO A 233 -24.97 3.70 -29.20
C PRO A 233 -24.93 3.05 -30.60
N PRO A 234 -23.86 2.26 -30.89
CA PRO A 234 -23.86 1.45 -32.11
C PRO A 234 -25.09 0.57 -32.17
N GLU A 235 -25.74 0.50 -33.38
CA GLU A 235 -26.87 -0.41 -33.57
C GLU A 235 -26.41 -1.87 -33.35
N ASN A 236 -27.09 -2.58 -32.47
CA ASN A 236 -26.93 -4.02 -32.36
C ASN A 236 -27.48 -4.66 -33.65
N ALA A 237 -26.71 -5.50 -34.30
CA ALA A 237 -27.15 -6.23 -35.48
C ALA A 237 -28.29 -7.19 -35.10
N ASN A 238 -29.52 -6.77 -35.38
CA ASN A 238 -30.72 -7.55 -35.09
C ASN A 238 -30.61 -8.99 -35.65
N GLY A 239 -30.81 -10.00 -34.82
CA GLY A 239 -30.78 -11.40 -35.21
C GLY A 239 -29.38 -12.06 -35.20
N LEU A 240 -28.29 -11.29 -34.93
CA LEU A 240 -26.96 -11.86 -34.88
C LEU A 240 -26.82 -12.75 -33.63
N GLU A 241 -27.34 -12.33 -32.48
CA GLU A 241 -27.34 -13.11 -31.25
C GLU A 241 -28.06 -14.47 -31.41
N ASP A 242 -29.24 -14.48 -32.07
CA ASP A 242 -29.98 -15.70 -32.31
C ASP A 242 -29.19 -16.66 -33.24
N SER A 243 -28.52 -16.10 -34.24
CA SER A 243 -27.69 -16.87 -35.17
C SER A 243 -26.50 -17.50 -34.44
N ILE A 244 -25.84 -16.74 -33.55
CA ILE A 244 -24.74 -17.25 -32.74
C ILE A 244 -25.23 -18.28 -31.73
N ALA A 245 -26.37 -18.05 -31.09
CA ALA A 245 -26.99 -18.98 -30.17
C ALA A 245 -27.31 -20.33 -30.82
N ALA A 246 -27.85 -20.30 -32.06
CA ALA A 246 -28.12 -21.52 -32.80
C ALA A 246 -26.87 -22.33 -33.13
N ILE A 247 -25.72 -21.69 -33.34
CA ILE A 247 -24.45 -22.35 -33.67
C ILE A 247 -23.69 -22.82 -32.43
N ALA A 248 -23.62 -21.96 -31.37
CA ALA A 248 -22.62 -22.10 -30.33
C ALA A 248 -23.19 -22.36 -28.94
N ARG A 249 -24.50 -22.17 -28.67
CA ARG A 249 -25.05 -22.19 -27.29
C ARG A 249 -24.73 -23.50 -26.53
N ASP A 250 -24.96 -24.64 -27.12
CA ASP A 250 -24.76 -25.94 -26.43
C ASP A 250 -23.26 -26.17 -26.16
N SER A 251 -22.41 -25.84 -27.13
CA SER A 251 -20.96 -25.98 -27.00
C SER A 251 -20.39 -24.99 -25.95
N LEU A 252 -20.98 -23.78 -25.81
CA LEU A 252 -20.62 -22.82 -24.77
C LEU A 252 -21.02 -23.32 -23.38
N VAL A 253 -22.22 -23.89 -23.25
CA VAL A 253 -22.68 -24.51 -21.98
C VAL A 253 -21.73 -25.61 -21.56
N GLU A 254 -21.28 -26.47 -22.50
CA GLU A 254 -20.29 -27.51 -22.22
C GLU A 254 -18.91 -26.92 -21.86
N ALA A 255 -18.44 -25.90 -22.59
CA ALA A 255 -17.16 -25.26 -22.32
C ALA A 255 -17.10 -24.62 -20.92
N TYR A 256 -18.18 -24.00 -20.48
CA TYR A 256 -18.28 -23.43 -19.12
C TYR A 256 -18.52 -24.46 -18.00
N GLN A 257 -18.46 -25.77 -18.30
CA GLN A 257 -18.36 -26.86 -17.33
C GLN A 257 -16.92 -27.37 -17.16
N ILE A 258 -15.97 -26.88 -17.95
CA ILE A 258 -14.54 -27.22 -17.82
C ILE A 258 -14.00 -26.41 -16.64
N ALA A 259 -13.66 -27.07 -15.55
CA ALA A 259 -13.20 -26.42 -14.32
C ALA A 259 -11.80 -25.79 -14.48
N GLU A 260 -10.89 -26.46 -15.19
CA GLU A 260 -9.52 -26.01 -15.42
C GLU A 260 -9.49 -24.80 -16.38
N LYS A 261 -8.86 -23.70 -15.95
CA LYS A 261 -8.88 -22.40 -16.64
C LYS A 261 -8.32 -22.45 -18.06
N GLN A 262 -7.14 -23.05 -18.24
CA GLN A 262 -6.46 -23.03 -19.54
C GLN A 262 -7.20 -23.85 -20.57
N ALA A 263 -7.65 -25.06 -20.22
CA ALA A 263 -8.44 -25.92 -21.09
C ALA A 263 -9.77 -25.24 -21.47
N ARG A 264 -10.44 -24.57 -20.53
CA ARG A 264 -11.64 -23.79 -20.79
C ARG A 264 -11.36 -22.64 -21.77
N THR A 265 -10.30 -21.87 -21.53
CA THR A 265 -9.92 -20.74 -22.38
C THR A 265 -9.61 -21.19 -23.80
N GLU A 266 -8.88 -22.29 -23.97
CA GLU A 266 -8.58 -22.86 -25.26
C GLU A 266 -9.86 -23.29 -26.00
N ARG A 267 -10.76 -23.99 -25.31
CA ARG A 267 -12.06 -24.42 -25.87
C ARG A 267 -12.91 -23.23 -26.32
N LEU A 268 -12.99 -22.17 -25.51
CA LEU A 268 -13.72 -20.93 -25.82
C LEU A 268 -13.11 -20.20 -27.03
N ASN A 269 -11.79 -20.15 -27.13
CA ASN A 269 -11.10 -19.51 -28.25
C ASN A 269 -11.37 -20.27 -29.58
N VAL A 270 -11.33 -21.61 -29.55
CA VAL A 270 -11.68 -22.44 -30.72
C VAL A 270 -13.12 -22.19 -31.16
N LEU A 271 -14.07 -22.17 -30.23
CA LEU A 271 -15.48 -21.90 -30.52
C LEU A 271 -15.66 -20.50 -31.10
N ARG A 272 -15.09 -19.49 -30.49
CA ARG A 272 -15.15 -18.10 -30.95
C ARG A 272 -14.60 -17.94 -32.36
N SER A 273 -13.43 -18.51 -32.65
CA SER A 273 -12.82 -18.48 -33.97
C SER A 273 -13.71 -19.16 -35.03
N SER A 274 -14.29 -20.31 -34.70
CA SER A 274 -15.20 -21.03 -35.60
C SER A 274 -16.46 -20.24 -35.94
N VAL A 275 -17.07 -19.56 -34.92
CA VAL A 275 -18.27 -18.74 -35.13
C VAL A 275 -17.94 -17.50 -35.98
N VAL A 276 -16.77 -16.86 -35.76
CA VAL A 276 -16.32 -15.72 -36.56
C VAL A 276 -16.11 -16.14 -38.01
N GLU A 277 -15.44 -17.27 -38.28
CA GLU A 277 -15.24 -17.77 -39.63
C GLU A 277 -16.56 -18.07 -40.36
N GLN A 278 -17.56 -18.61 -39.66
CA GLN A 278 -18.85 -18.94 -40.26
C GLN A 278 -19.71 -17.70 -40.57
N LEU A 279 -19.73 -16.71 -39.70
CA LEU A 279 -20.64 -15.56 -39.81
C LEU A 279 -19.99 -14.32 -40.46
N ALA A 280 -18.70 -14.05 -40.18
CA ALA A 280 -17.96 -12.90 -40.73
C ALA A 280 -17.16 -13.34 -41.98
N ASN A 281 -17.81 -14.03 -42.92
CA ASN A 281 -17.19 -14.67 -44.09
C ASN A 281 -16.91 -13.72 -45.27
N GLY A 282 -17.14 -12.44 -45.12
CA GLY A 282 -16.92 -11.40 -46.16
C GLY A 282 -17.98 -11.34 -47.27
N ALA A 283 -19.07 -12.10 -47.16
CA ALA A 283 -20.22 -11.98 -48.07
C ALA A 283 -20.92 -10.65 -47.96
N GLU A 284 -21.64 -10.23 -49.01
CA GLU A 284 -22.44 -9.00 -48.97
C GLU A 284 -23.50 -9.07 -47.86
N GLY A 285 -23.51 -8.10 -46.93
CA GLY A 285 -24.37 -8.09 -45.77
C GLY A 285 -23.93 -8.92 -44.57
N ALA A 286 -22.75 -9.59 -44.63
CA ALA A 286 -22.20 -10.30 -43.51
C ALA A 286 -21.76 -9.34 -42.40
N PRO A 287 -21.95 -9.72 -41.09
CA PRO A 287 -21.51 -8.91 -39.97
C PRO A 287 -19.96 -8.81 -39.92
N SER A 288 -19.46 -7.75 -39.32
CA SER A 288 -18.02 -7.63 -39.07
C SER A 288 -17.56 -8.67 -38.02
N ALA A 289 -16.29 -9.06 -38.08
CA ALA A 289 -15.70 -9.97 -37.11
C ALA A 289 -15.84 -9.44 -35.67
N ASP A 290 -15.76 -8.11 -35.47
CA ASP A 290 -15.87 -7.50 -34.15
C ASP A 290 -17.32 -7.50 -33.64
N ALA A 291 -18.32 -7.31 -34.53
CA ALA A 291 -19.73 -7.47 -34.17
C ALA A 291 -20.04 -8.92 -33.74
N VAL A 292 -19.49 -9.92 -34.45
CA VAL A 292 -19.66 -11.34 -34.09
C VAL A 292 -19.00 -11.64 -32.74
N LYS A 293 -17.80 -11.13 -32.46
CA LYS A 293 -17.10 -11.31 -31.18
C LYS A 293 -17.88 -10.68 -30.02
N THR A 294 -18.41 -9.47 -30.22
CA THR A 294 -19.23 -8.79 -29.20
C THR A 294 -20.49 -9.60 -28.88
N ALA A 295 -21.27 -10.00 -29.89
CA ALA A 295 -22.47 -10.77 -29.67
C ALA A 295 -22.20 -12.20 -29.13
N PHE A 296 -21.03 -12.80 -29.47
CA PHE A 296 -20.58 -14.02 -28.85
C PHE A 296 -20.31 -13.84 -27.35
N HIS A 297 -19.64 -12.76 -26.98
CA HIS A 297 -19.39 -12.42 -25.57
C HIS A 297 -20.69 -12.14 -24.81
N ASP A 298 -21.67 -11.51 -25.41
CA ASP A 298 -22.99 -11.28 -24.80
C ASP A 298 -23.74 -12.60 -24.54
N LEU A 299 -23.56 -13.58 -25.43
CA LEU A 299 -24.09 -14.93 -25.21
C LEU A 299 -23.36 -15.66 -24.07
N GLU A 300 -22.01 -15.57 -23.99
CA GLU A 300 -21.21 -16.09 -22.88
C GLU A 300 -21.68 -15.48 -21.55
N TYR A 301 -21.83 -14.15 -21.51
CA TYR A 301 -22.30 -13.39 -20.36
C TYR A 301 -23.65 -13.92 -19.86
N ARG A 302 -24.63 -14.08 -20.75
CA ARG A 302 -25.96 -14.60 -20.38
C ARG A 302 -25.91 -16.05 -19.89
N ILE A 303 -25.20 -16.96 -20.57
CA ILE A 303 -25.13 -18.37 -20.19
C ILE A 303 -24.59 -18.55 -18.77
N VAL A 304 -23.48 -17.86 -18.43
CA VAL A 304 -22.87 -17.98 -17.12
C VAL A 304 -23.75 -17.39 -16.02
N ARG A 305 -24.36 -16.23 -16.28
CA ARG A 305 -25.19 -15.52 -15.31
C ARG A 305 -26.51 -16.25 -15.03
N ASP A 306 -27.23 -16.67 -16.07
CA ASP A 306 -28.47 -17.45 -15.93
C ASP A 306 -28.21 -18.75 -15.14
N ARG A 307 -27.11 -19.44 -15.44
CA ARG A 307 -26.74 -20.66 -14.74
C ARG A 307 -26.62 -20.45 -13.22
N ILE A 308 -25.96 -19.36 -12.81
CA ILE A 308 -25.77 -19.04 -11.38
C ILE A 308 -27.09 -18.61 -10.73
N LEU A 309 -27.89 -17.77 -11.41
CA LEU A 309 -29.19 -17.30 -10.92
C LEU A 309 -30.24 -18.42 -10.80
N ASP A 310 -30.16 -19.46 -11.64
CA ASP A 310 -31.02 -20.63 -11.61
C ASP A 310 -30.58 -21.67 -10.54
N GLY A 311 -29.51 -21.36 -9.76
CA GLY A 311 -29.00 -22.22 -8.69
C GLY A 311 -28.20 -23.42 -9.18
N ASN A 312 -27.77 -23.45 -10.44
CA ASN A 312 -26.87 -24.46 -10.96
C ASN A 312 -25.44 -24.28 -10.46
N PRO A 313 -24.61 -25.33 -10.49
CA PRO A 313 -23.19 -25.21 -10.12
C PRO A 313 -22.47 -24.15 -10.94
N ARG A 314 -21.53 -23.43 -10.30
CA ARG A 314 -20.65 -22.45 -10.93
C ARG A 314 -19.71 -23.11 -11.95
N ILE A 315 -18.87 -22.31 -12.61
CA ILE A 315 -17.92 -22.78 -13.65
C ILE A 315 -17.04 -23.94 -13.17
N ASP A 316 -16.59 -23.91 -11.92
CA ASP A 316 -15.76 -24.95 -11.31
C ASP A 316 -16.53 -25.97 -10.48
N GLY A 317 -17.84 -26.01 -10.59
CA GLY A 317 -18.72 -27.00 -9.94
C GLY A 317 -19.12 -26.63 -8.50
N ARG A 318 -18.61 -25.53 -7.93
CA ARG A 318 -18.98 -25.07 -6.58
C ARG A 318 -20.40 -24.48 -6.54
N ASP A 319 -20.94 -24.39 -5.34
CA ASP A 319 -22.09 -23.54 -5.01
C ASP A 319 -21.65 -22.06 -4.84
N THR A 320 -22.60 -21.20 -4.49
CA THR A 320 -22.35 -19.75 -4.32
C THR A 320 -21.57 -19.38 -3.04
N ARG A 321 -21.35 -20.31 -2.12
CA ARG A 321 -20.76 -20.05 -0.78
C ARG A 321 -19.41 -20.73 -0.56
N THR A 322 -19.13 -21.81 -1.23
CA THR A 322 -17.93 -22.63 -1.04
C THR A 322 -16.69 -21.91 -1.53
N VAL A 323 -15.67 -21.81 -0.65
CA VAL A 323 -14.32 -21.32 -0.96
C VAL A 323 -13.53 -22.46 -1.61
N ARG A 324 -12.69 -22.15 -2.60
CA ARG A 324 -11.78 -23.12 -3.24
C ARG A 324 -10.85 -23.79 -2.22
N PRO A 325 -10.34 -24.99 -2.51
CA PRO A 325 -9.34 -25.66 -1.68
C PRO A 325 -8.14 -24.75 -1.40
N ILE A 326 -7.67 -24.73 -0.15
CA ILE A 326 -6.55 -23.92 0.30
C ILE A 326 -5.41 -24.83 0.74
N THR A 327 -4.21 -24.53 0.25
CA THR A 327 -2.95 -25.10 0.74
C THR A 327 -2.00 -24.00 1.17
N VAL A 328 -1.27 -24.23 2.25
CA VAL A 328 -0.34 -23.27 2.84
C VAL A 328 0.98 -23.96 3.15
N THR A 329 2.09 -23.35 2.76
CA THR A 329 3.44 -23.76 3.15
C THR A 329 4.20 -22.56 3.66
N THR A 330 4.80 -22.65 4.85
CA THR A 330 5.63 -21.59 5.44
C THR A 330 7.10 -21.97 5.45
N GLY A 331 8.02 -21.01 5.53
CA GLY A 331 9.46 -21.26 5.57
C GLY A 331 10.02 -21.82 4.26
N VAL A 332 9.46 -21.45 3.11
CA VAL A 332 9.81 -22.03 1.80
C VAL A 332 11.14 -21.52 1.24
N LEU A 333 11.60 -20.35 1.65
CA LEU A 333 12.85 -19.75 1.19
C LEU A 333 13.90 -19.78 2.30
N PRO A 334 14.97 -20.59 2.17
CA PRO A 334 15.89 -20.90 3.30
C PRO A 334 16.62 -19.68 3.89
N ARG A 335 16.86 -18.64 3.08
CA ARG A 335 17.59 -17.43 3.50
C ARG A 335 16.71 -16.21 3.74
N ALA A 336 15.41 -16.31 3.49
CA ALA A 336 14.47 -15.25 3.79
C ALA A 336 14.23 -15.14 5.31
N HIS A 337 13.80 -13.97 5.76
CA HIS A 337 13.49 -13.79 7.18
C HIS A 337 12.14 -14.44 7.54
N GLY A 338 11.18 -14.44 6.60
CA GLY A 338 9.96 -15.22 6.63
C GLY A 338 9.40 -15.37 5.22
N SER A 339 8.75 -16.50 4.94
CA SER A 339 8.18 -16.76 3.62
C SER A 339 7.02 -17.73 3.69
N ALA A 340 6.03 -17.53 2.81
CA ALA A 340 4.89 -18.43 2.69
C ALA A 340 4.45 -18.55 1.24
N ILE A 341 3.97 -19.73 0.88
CA ILE A 341 3.15 -19.98 -0.31
C ILE A 341 1.72 -20.15 0.17
N PHE A 342 0.84 -19.31 -0.33
CA PHE A 342 -0.60 -19.44 -0.16
C PHE A 342 -1.23 -19.75 -1.50
N THR A 343 -1.92 -20.89 -1.58
CA THR A 343 -2.62 -21.33 -2.79
C THR A 343 -4.10 -21.51 -2.49
N ARG A 344 -4.97 -20.94 -3.33
CA ARG A 344 -6.42 -21.08 -3.28
C ARG A 344 -6.92 -21.47 -4.67
N GLY A 345 -7.20 -22.75 -4.87
CA GLY A 345 -7.46 -23.30 -6.21
C GLY A 345 -6.30 -22.95 -7.16
N GLU A 346 -6.61 -22.32 -8.27
CA GLU A 346 -5.66 -21.86 -9.30
C GLU A 346 -5.17 -20.41 -9.06
N THR A 347 -5.04 -19.99 -7.81
CA THR A 347 -4.45 -18.69 -7.45
C THR A 347 -3.39 -18.89 -6.37
N GLN A 348 -2.16 -18.52 -6.67
CA GLN A 348 -1.01 -18.75 -5.79
C GLN A 348 -0.19 -17.49 -5.63
N ALA A 349 0.19 -17.18 -4.37
CA ALA A 349 1.10 -16.12 -4.01
C ALA A 349 2.27 -16.67 -3.20
N LEU A 350 3.49 -16.42 -3.65
CA LEU A 350 4.72 -16.56 -2.87
C LEU A 350 4.99 -15.23 -2.19
N VAL A 351 4.90 -15.19 -0.87
CA VAL A 351 5.07 -13.95 -0.10
C VAL A 351 6.29 -14.04 0.80
N VAL A 352 7.10 -13.00 0.76
CA VAL A 352 8.39 -12.93 1.46
C VAL A 352 8.44 -11.71 2.36
N ALA A 353 8.74 -11.92 3.64
CA ALA A 353 8.95 -10.86 4.61
C ALA A 353 10.44 -10.65 4.89
N THR A 354 10.87 -9.40 4.90
CA THR A 354 12.23 -8.97 5.24
C THR A 354 12.17 -7.96 6.37
N LEU A 355 12.98 -8.18 7.40
CA LEU A 355 13.12 -7.30 8.55
C LEU A 355 14.39 -6.44 8.38
N GLY A 356 14.25 -5.15 8.57
CA GLY A 356 15.33 -4.18 8.46
C GLY A 356 15.42 -3.27 9.68
N THR A 357 16.29 -2.28 9.60
CA THR A 357 16.55 -1.27 10.63
C THR A 357 15.83 0.05 10.30
N ASP A 358 15.83 1.03 11.20
CA ASP A 358 15.24 2.34 10.96
C ASP A 358 15.80 3.07 9.73
N ARG A 359 17.03 2.76 9.30
CA ARG A 359 17.64 3.30 8.08
C ARG A 359 16.96 2.81 6.80
N ASP A 360 16.32 1.64 6.87
CA ASP A 360 15.63 1.01 5.74
C ASP A 360 14.20 1.53 5.58
N ALA A 361 13.72 2.40 6.49
CA ALA A 361 12.40 3.00 6.39
C ALA A 361 12.26 3.83 5.11
N GLN A 362 11.14 3.66 4.42
CA GLN A 362 10.85 4.45 3.23
C GLN A 362 10.60 5.91 3.61
N VAL A 363 11.38 6.81 3.03
CA VAL A 363 11.17 8.26 3.15
C VAL A 363 10.21 8.70 2.05
N ILE A 364 9.08 9.25 2.43
CA ILE A 364 8.08 9.80 1.52
C ILE A 364 8.11 11.33 1.65
N ASP A 365 8.62 11.99 0.60
CA ASP A 365 8.59 13.45 0.48
C ASP A 365 7.24 13.86 -0.16
N ALA A 366 6.23 13.99 0.70
CA ALA A 366 4.90 14.41 0.29
C ALA A 366 4.74 15.94 0.33
N ILE A 367 3.74 16.46 -0.38
CA ILE A 367 3.47 17.90 -0.36
C ILE A 367 3.04 18.37 1.04
N GLU A 368 2.39 17.52 1.81
CA GLU A 368 1.99 17.77 3.21
C GLU A 368 3.19 17.79 4.16
N GLY A 369 4.27 17.09 3.84
CA GLY A 369 5.49 16.96 4.64
C GLY A 369 6.20 15.65 4.43
N GLU A 370 7.45 15.56 4.91
CA GLU A 370 8.21 14.30 4.91
C GLU A 370 7.67 13.37 5.99
N ARG A 371 7.48 12.11 5.63
CA ARG A 371 7.14 11.04 6.56
C ARG A 371 7.96 9.78 6.29
N ARG A 372 8.12 8.96 7.32
CA ARG A 372 8.80 7.66 7.22
C ARG A 372 7.81 6.52 7.40
N GLU A 373 7.82 5.60 6.46
CA GLU A 373 7.02 4.38 6.54
C GLU A 373 7.91 3.20 6.91
N ARG A 374 7.52 2.49 7.96
CA ARG A 374 8.25 1.32 8.49
C ARG A 374 7.68 0.00 7.97
N PHE A 375 6.47 -0.01 7.45
CA PHE A 375 5.85 -1.17 6.82
C PHE A 375 5.61 -0.92 5.34
N MET A 376 6.28 -1.70 4.50
CA MET A 376 6.18 -1.64 3.05
C MET A 376 5.63 -2.96 2.53
N LEU A 377 4.70 -2.90 1.57
CA LEU A 377 4.22 -4.08 0.86
C LEU A 377 4.23 -3.81 -0.65
N HIS A 378 4.95 -4.65 -1.39
CA HIS A 378 5.04 -4.60 -2.84
C HIS A 378 4.41 -5.86 -3.45
N TYR A 379 3.70 -5.66 -4.54
CA TYR A 379 2.96 -6.70 -5.25
C TYR A 379 3.44 -6.78 -6.69
N ASN A 380 3.79 -7.96 -7.14
CA ASN A 380 4.26 -8.24 -8.50
C ASN A 380 3.32 -9.24 -9.18
N PHE A 381 2.93 -8.88 -10.42
CA PHE A 381 2.04 -9.69 -11.25
C PHE A 381 2.70 -9.95 -12.60
N PRO A 382 3.66 -10.86 -12.67
CA PRO A 382 4.38 -11.17 -13.92
C PRO A 382 3.47 -11.91 -14.91
N PRO A 383 3.70 -11.78 -16.23
CA PRO A 383 2.84 -12.38 -17.24
C PRO A 383 2.66 -13.91 -17.13
N TYR A 384 3.68 -14.61 -16.66
CA TYR A 384 3.62 -16.07 -16.53
C TYR A 384 2.53 -16.55 -15.52
N CYS A 385 2.10 -15.69 -14.59
CA CYS A 385 1.06 -16.10 -13.61
C CYS A 385 -0.32 -16.32 -14.25
N THR A 386 -0.52 -15.85 -15.46
CA THR A 386 -1.70 -16.11 -16.29
C THR A 386 -1.39 -17.03 -17.49
N GLY A 387 -0.15 -17.54 -17.59
CA GLY A 387 0.28 -18.36 -18.73
C GLY A 387 0.58 -17.55 -20.00
N GLU A 388 0.79 -16.23 -19.86
CA GLU A 388 1.03 -15.32 -20.97
C GLU A 388 2.50 -14.88 -21.06
N THR A 389 2.89 -14.42 -22.25
CA THR A 389 4.12 -13.68 -22.45
C THR A 389 3.85 -12.18 -22.39
N GLY A 390 4.81 -11.39 -21.91
CA GLY A 390 4.62 -9.95 -21.84
C GLY A 390 5.86 -9.20 -21.33
N MET A 391 5.80 -7.88 -21.37
CA MET A 391 6.87 -7.03 -20.88
C MET A 391 6.96 -7.09 -19.36
N VAL A 392 8.15 -7.40 -18.85
CA VAL A 392 8.49 -7.30 -17.43
C VAL A 392 9.24 -5.98 -17.21
N GLY A 393 8.73 -5.15 -16.30
CA GLY A 393 9.29 -3.80 -16.07
C GLY A 393 8.77 -3.18 -14.78
N SER A 394 8.61 -1.86 -14.76
CA SER A 394 8.07 -1.14 -13.60
C SER A 394 6.63 -1.55 -13.31
N PRO A 395 6.24 -1.57 -12.02
CA PRO A 395 4.87 -1.91 -11.62
C PRO A 395 3.83 -1.04 -12.33
N LYS A 396 2.77 -1.67 -12.82
CA LYS A 396 1.63 -0.99 -13.44
C LYS A 396 0.70 -0.42 -12.34
N ARG A 397 -0.16 0.53 -12.70
CA ARG A 397 -1.16 1.12 -11.77
C ARG A 397 -1.99 0.07 -11.02
N ARG A 398 -2.33 -1.05 -11.67
CA ARG A 398 -3.08 -2.16 -11.07
C ARG A 398 -2.27 -2.85 -9.96
N GLU A 399 -0.98 -3.09 -10.21
CA GLU A 399 -0.08 -3.73 -9.22
C GLU A 399 0.10 -2.85 -7.99
N ILE A 400 0.28 -1.55 -8.18
CA ILE A 400 0.35 -0.56 -7.07
C ILE A 400 -0.95 -0.58 -6.25
N GLY A 401 -2.12 -0.60 -6.90
CA GLY A 401 -3.41 -0.67 -6.22
C GLY A 401 -3.63 -1.95 -5.43
N HIS A 402 -3.24 -3.12 -6.00
CA HIS A 402 -3.33 -4.42 -5.32
C HIS A 402 -2.38 -4.50 -4.13
N GLY A 403 -1.15 -3.99 -4.27
CA GLY A 403 -0.20 -3.90 -3.16
C GLY A 403 -0.72 -3.03 -2.03
N ARG A 404 -1.30 -1.86 -2.35
CA ARG A 404 -1.88 -0.97 -1.34
C ARG A 404 -3.05 -1.60 -0.60
N LEU A 405 -3.94 -2.29 -1.31
CA LEU A 405 -5.05 -3.03 -0.69
C LEU A 405 -4.56 -4.13 0.25
N ALA A 406 -3.57 -4.91 -0.17
CA ALA A 406 -2.97 -5.94 0.68
C ALA A 406 -2.29 -5.34 1.92
N LYS A 407 -1.59 -4.21 1.77
CA LYS A 407 -0.98 -3.46 2.88
C LYS A 407 -2.04 -3.02 3.90
N ARG A 408 -3.11 -2.36 3.45
CA ARG A 408 -4.23 -1.92 4.30
C ARG A 408 -4.86 -3.08 5.06
N GLY A 409 -5.01 -4.24 4.39
CA GLY A 409 -5.58 -5.43 5.01
C GLY A 409 -4.83 -5.89 6.25
N VAL A 410 -3.52 -5.69 6.31
CA VAL A 410 -2.66 -6.19 7.40
C VAL A 410 -2.20 -5.07 8.34
N GLN A 411 -2.28 -3.80 7.92
CA GLN A 411 -1.77 -2.64 8.66
C GLN A 411 -2.30 -2.56 10.10
N ALA A 412 -3.60 -2.83 10.31
CA ALA A 412 -4.26 -2.73 11.61
C ALA A 412 -3.73 -3.72 12.66
N VAL A 413 -3.12 -4.82 12.23
CA VAL A 413 -2.59 -5.86 13.13
C VAL A 413 -1.06 -5.80 13.28
N MET A 414 -0.40 -4.86 12.62
CA MET A 414 1.05 -4.69 12.75
C MET A 414 1.44 -4.23 14.15
N PRO A 415 2.55 -4.73 14.71
CA PRO A 415 3.03 -4.30 16.01
C PRO A 415 3.48 -2.83 15.98
N LYS A 416 3.36 -2.15 17.12
CA LYS A 416 3.89 -0.79 17.29
C LYS A 416 5.43 -0.80 17.32
N ALA A 417 6.03 0.30 16.86
CA ALA A 417 7.49 0.45 16.78
C ALA A 417 8.22 0.24 18.12
N ASP A 418 7.58 0.63 19.23
CA ASP A 418 8.16 0.49 20.58
C ASP A 418 8.27 -0.99 21.02
N SER A 419 7.33 -1.84 20.57
CA SER A 419 7.31 -3.26 20.90
C SER A 419 8.07 -4.12 19.88
N PHE A 420 8.19 -3.66 18.63
CA PHE A 420 8.87 -4.36 17.56
C PHE A 420 9.63 -3.36 16.68
N PRO A 421 10.90 -3.06 17.00
CA PRO A 421 11.66 -1.94 16.44
C PRO A 421 12.22 -2.22 15.03
N TYR A 422 11.55 -3.03 14.23
CA TYR A 422 11.97 -3.36 12.87
C TYR A 422 11.21 -2.54 11.83
N VAL A 423 11.89 -2.26 10.73
CA VAL A 423 11.26 -1.92 9.46
C VAL A 423 10.93 -3.23 8.75
N VAL A 424 9.73 -3.34 8.23
CA VAL A 424 9.24 -4.56 7.60
C VAL A 424 8.94 -4.30 6.13
N ARG A 425 9.55 -5.07 5.25
CA ARG A 425 9.22 -5.08 3.82
C ARG A 425 8.66 -6.44 3.44
N VAL A 426 7.46 -6.45 2.88
CA VAL A 426 6.83 -7.64 2.31
C VAL A 426 6.80 -7.51 0.79
N VAL A 427 7.11 -8.60 0.09
CA VAL A 427 6.94 -8.71 -1.35
C VAL A 427 6.04 -9.91 -1.64
N SER A 428 4.97 -9.68 -2.38
CA SER A 428 4.07 -10.72 -2.87
C SER A 428 4.32 -10.95 -4.35
N GLU A 429 4.86 -12.11 -4.69
CA GLU A 429 5.04 -12.60 -6.06
C GLU A 429 3.84 -13.48 -6.43
N ILE A 430 3.04 -13.03 -7.38
CA ILE A 430 1.93 -13.86 -7.88
C ILE A 430 2.48 -14.85 -8.88
N THR A 431 2.36 -16.12 -8.55
CA THR A 431 2.90 -17.22 -9.36
C THR A 431 1.82 -17.90 -10.21
N GLU A 432 0.54 -17.77 -9.81
CA GLU A 432 -0.62 -18.25 -10.53
C GLU A 432 -1.85 -17.40 -10.23
N SER A 433 -2.71 -17.11 -11.22
CA SER A 433 -3.86 -16.24 -11.04
C SER A 433 -5.11 -16.69 -11.80
N ASN A 434 -6.15 -17.02 -11.01
CA ASN A 434 -7.53 -17.20 -11.46
C ASN A 434 -8.50 -16.67 -10.39
N GLY A 435 -8.63 -15.34 -10.29
CA GLY A 435 -9.49 -14.65 -9.33
C GLY A 435 -8.77 -14.23 -8.06
N SER A 436 -8.86 -12.94 -7.75
CA SER A 436 -8.39 -12.23 -6.55
C SER A 436 -7.02 -12.63 -5.99
N SER A 437 -5.97 -12.38 -6.75
CA SER A 437 -4.58 -12.49 -6.29
C SER A 437 -4.22 -11.50 -5.18
N SER A 438 -4.90 -10.34 -5.10
CA SER A 438 -4.70 -9.39 -3.99
C SER A 438 -5.13 -9.96 -2.63
N MET A 439 -6.22 -10.73 -2.59
CA MET A 439 -6.66 -11.40 -1.36
C MET A 439 -5.78 -12.61 -1.01
N ALA A 440 -5.21 -13.30 -1.98
CA ALA A 440 -4.14 -14.27 -1.75
C ALA A 440 -2.89 -13.60 -1.15
N SER A 441 -2.56 -12.38 -1.61
CA SER A 441 -1.46 -11.58 -1.04
C SER A 441 -1.72 -11.19 0.41
N VAL A 442 -2.95 -10.83 0.79
CA VAL A 442 -3.32 -10.56 2.20
C VAL A 442 -3.03 -11.79 3.07
N CYS A 443 -3.55 -12.97 2.66
CA CYS A 443 -3.36 -14.21 3.39
C CYS A 443 -1.88 -14.59 3.48
N GLY A 444 -1.16 -14.55 2.35
CA GLY A 444 0.28 -14.84 2.28
C GLY A 444 1.12 -13.88 3.09
N THR A 445 0.75 -12.58 3.14
CA THR A 445 1.43 -11.57 3.97
C THR A 445 1.29 -11.89 5.45
N SER A 446 0.08 -12.18 5.92
CA SER A 446 -0.15 -12.59 7.31
C SER A 446 0.68 -13.83 7.69
N LEU A 447 0.73 -14.83 6.81
CA LEU A 447 1.53 -16.05 7.00
C LEU A 447 3.05 -15.77 7.01
N ALA A 448 3.56 -15.01 6.04
CA ALA A 448 4.99 -14.70 5.93
C ALA A 448 5.48 -13.84 7.11
N LEU A 449 4.66 -12.92 7.61
CA LEU A 449 4.97 -12.12 8.80
C LEU A 449 5.01 -12.99 10.06
N MET A 450 4.06 -13.90 10.23
CA MET A 450 4.08 -14.86 11.34
C MET A 450 5.28 -15.81 11.25
N ASP A 451 5.66 -16.25 10.05
CA ASP A 451 6.86 -17.07 9.81
C ASP A 451 8.15 -16.31 10.12
N ALA A 452 8.17 -14.98 9.88
CA ALA A 452 9.28 -14.10 10.24
C ALA A 452 9.40 -13.80 11.74
N GLY A 453 8.44 -14.23 12.56
CA GLY A 453 8.40 -13.92 13.99
C GLY A 453 7.85 -12.52 14.31
N VAL A 454 7.17 -11.87 13.36
CA VAL A 454 6.50 -10.58 13.61
C VAL A 454 5.29 -10.81 14.52
N PRO A 455 5.21 -10.16 15.70
CA PRO A 455 4.12 -10.38 16.64
C PRO A 455 2.85 -9.62 16.21
N LEU A 456 2.20 -10.14 15.16
CA LEU A 456 0.90 -9.61 14.73
C LEU A 456 -0.13 -9.72 15.85
N LYS A 457 -1.01 -8.72 15.97
CA LYS A 457 -2.13 -8.76 16.93
C LYS A 457 -3.03 -9.97 16.70
N ALA A 458 -3.31 -10.29 15.43
CA ALA A 458 -4.08 -11.44 14.99
C ALA A 458 -3.76 -11.81 13.54
N PRO A 459 -3.98 -13.06 13.10
CA PRO A 459 -3.92 -13.41 11.68
C PRO A 459 -5.00 -12.70 10.87
N VAL A 460 -4.67 -12.37 9.62
CA VAL A 460 -5.59 -11.72 8.67
C VAL A 460 -5.80 -12.62 7.46
N ALA A 461 -7.05 -12.75 7.03
CA ALA A 461 -7.41 -13.37 5.75
C ALA A 461 -8.19 -12.40 4.88
N GLY A 462 -8.13 -12.62 3.57
CA GLY A 462 -8.87 -11.87 2.57
C GLY A 462 -9.68 -12.77 1.65
N ILE A 463 -10.86 -12.29 1.25
CA ILE A 463 -11.76 -12.96 0.33
C ILE A 463 -12.32 -11.99 -0.70
N ALA A 464 -12.57 -12.46 -1.93
CA ALA A 464 -13.27 -11.71 -2.96
C ALA A 464 -14.64 -12.31 -3.20
N MET A 465 -15.63 -11.42 -3.17
CA MET A 465 -17.04 -11.71 -3.43
C MET A 465 -17.43 -11.14 -4.78
N GLY A 466 -18.40 -11.76 -5.43
CA GLY A 466 -19.04 -11.26 -6.64
C GLY A 466 -20.54 -11.15 -6.48
N LEU A 467 -21.15 -10.51 -7.46
CA LEU A 467 -22.59 -10.37 -7.57
C LEU A 467 -23.01 -10.66 -9.01
N ILE A 468 -24.08 -11.42 -9.15
CA ILE A 468 -24.83 -11.54 -10.39
C ILE A 468 -26.24 -11.02 -10.10
N LYS A 469 -26.71 -10.03 -10.86
CA LYS A 469 -28.02 -9.40 -10.67
C LYS A 469 -28.73 -9.19 -12.02
N GLU A 470 -29.95 -9.74 -12.15
CA GLU A 470 -30.82 -9.53 -13.30
C GLU A 470 -32.22 -9.15 -12.80
N GLY A 471 -32.61 -7.89 -13.00
CA GLY A 471 -33.82 -7.34 -12.44
C GLY A 471 -33.87 -7.48 -10.93
N ASP A 472 -34.86 -8.20 -10.41
CA ASP A 472 -35.02 -8.43 -8.97
C ASP A 472 -34.28 -9.71 -8.47
N ARG A 473 -33.78 -10.55 -9.39
CA ARG A 473 -33.01 -11.74 -9.03
C ARG A 473 -31.56 -11.38 -8.82
N PHE A 474 -30.95 -11.90 -7.76
CA PHE A 474 -29.52 -11.77 -7.53
C PHE A 474 -28.91 -12.95 -6.81
N ALA A 475 -27.64 -13.17 -7.01
CA ALA A 475 -26.80 -14.13 -6.30
C ALA A 475 -25.46 -13.49 -5.89
N VAL A 476 -25.17 -13.57 -4.59
CA VAL A 476 -23.84 -13.23 -4.08
C VAL A 476 -22.97 -14.49 -4.11
N ILE A 477 -21.78 -14.39 -4.67
CA ILE A 477 -20.87 -15.53 -4.84
C ILE A 477 -19.55 -15.27 -4.10
N SER A 478 -19.13 -16.30 -3.33
CA SER A 478 -17.87 -16.27 -2.56
C SER A 478 -16.69 -16.74 -3.39
N ASP A 479 -15.52 -16.15 -3.15
CA ASP A 479 -14.25 -16.56 -3.77
C ASP A 479 -14.39 -16.72 -5.29
N ILE A 480 -14.60 -15.59 -5.97
CA ILE A 480 -14.84 -15.52 -7.41
C ILE A 480 -13.62 -15.92 -8.23
N LEU A 481 -13.90 -16.61 -9.35
CA LEU A 481 -12.93 -16.85 -10.42
C LEU A 481 -12.71 -15.58 -11.26
N GLY A 482 -11.64 -15.56 -12.07
CA GLY A 482 -11.38 -14.48 -13.01
C GLY A 482 -12.51 -14.25 -14.00
N ASP A 483 -13.09 -15.32 -14.54
CA ASP A 483 -14.24 -15.25 -15.46
C ASP A 483 -15.49 -14.71 -14.75
N GLU A 484 -15.72 -15.09 -13.50
CA GLU A 484 -16.85 -14.59 -12.70
C GLU A 484 -16.70 -13.12 -12.29
N ASP A 485 -15.46 -12.64 -12.06
CA ASP A 485 -15.18 -11.22 -11.90
C ASP A 485 -15.50 -10.45 -13.20
N HIS A 486 -15.06 -10.99 -14.34
CA HIS A 486 -15.29 -10.33 -15.64
C HIS A 486 -16.77 -10.27 -16.02
N LEU A 487 -17.51 -11.35 -15.80
CA LEU A 487 -18.93 -11.49 -16.14
C LEU A 487 -19.88 -11.05 -15.02
N GLY A 488 -19.38 -10.66 -13.87
CA GLY A 488 -20.16 -10.22 -12.71
C GLY A 488 -20.37 -8.73 -12.62
N ASP A 489 -21.27 -8.33 -11.73
CA ASP A 489 -21.73 -6.95 -11.53
C ASP A 489 -21.00 -6.23 -10.39
N MET A 490 -20.26 -6.96 -9.56
CA MET A 490 -19.53 -6.44 -8.41
C MET A 490 -18.25 -7.24 -8.20
N ASP A 491 -17.16 -6.53 -7.92
CA ASP A 491 -15.91 -7.06 -7.34
C ASP A 491 -15.78 -6.49 -5.92
N PHE A 492 -15.97 -7.33 -4.92
CA PHE A 492 -16.02 -6.93 -3.53
C PHE A 492 -14.99 -7.71 -2.71
N LYS A 493 -13.96 -7.03 -2.23
CA LYS A 493 -12.86 -7.61 -1.48
C LYS A 493 -12.94 -7.20 -0.01
N VAL A 494 -12.88 -8.18 0.87
CA VAL A 494 -12.91 -7.98 2.32
C VAL A 494 -11.72 -8.68 2.95
N ALA A 495 -10.91 -7.92 3.68
CA ALA A 495 -9.84 -8.44 4.53
C ALA A 495 -10.17 -8.19 6.01
N GLY A 496 -9.73 -9.09 6.88
CA GLY A 496 -9.93 -8.92 8.32
C GLY A 496 -9.44 -10.09 9.15
N THR A 497 -9.49 -9.89 10.45
CA THR A 497 -9.22 -10.90 11.47
C THR A 497 -10.49 -11.71 11.78
N ARG A 498 -10.45 -12.52 12.84
CA ARG A 498 -11.65 -13.16 13.37
C ARG A 498 -12.65 -12.14 13.93
N ASP A 499 -12.15 -11.04 14.48
CA ASP A 499 -12.91 -10.07 15.28
C ASP A 499 -13.53 -8.95 14.44
N GLY A 500 -12.91 -8.59 13.28
CA GLY A 500 -13.44 -7.51 12.46
C GLY A 500 -12.73 -7.33 11.11
N VAL A 501 -13.25 -6.37 10.35
CA VAL A 501 -12.77 -5.97 9.04
C VAL A 501 -11.57 -5.03 9.19
N THR A 502 -10.52 -5.26 8.40
CA THR A 502 -9.33 -4.39 8.34
C THR A 502 -9.21 -3.62 7.03
N ALA A 503 -9.77 -4.14 5.96
CA ALA A 503 -9.88 -3.42 4.69
C ALA A 503 -11.08 -3.92 3.88
N LEU A 504 -11.67 -3.00 3.12
CA LEU A 504 -12.77 -3.28 2.22
C LEU A 504 -12.54 -2.49 0.93
N GLN A 505 -12.68 -3.17 -0.21
CA GLN A 505 -12.68 -2.54 -1.52
C GLN A 505 -13.84 -3.09 -2.34
N MET A 506 -14.64 -2.20 -2.93
CA MET A 506 -15.79 -2.56 -3.75
C MET A 506 -15.81 -1.76 -5.03
N ASP A 507 -16.02 -2.45 -6.14
CA ASP A 507 -16.26 -1.88 -7.46
C ASP A 507 -17.57 -2.46 -7.99
N ILE A 508 -18.49 -1.59 -8.36
CA ILE A 508 -19.80 -1.96 -8.89
C ILE A 508 -19.87 -1.55 -10.35
N LYS A 509 -20.34 -2.46 -11.20
CA LYS A 509 -20.37 -2.30 -12.66
C LYS A 509 -21.79 -2.01 -13.20
N ILE A 510 -22.77 -1.97 -12.32
CA ILE A 510 -24.19 -1.67 -12.60
C ILE A 510 -24.62 -0.39 -11.89
N ASP A 511 -25.85 0.07 -12.11
CA ASP A 511 -26.40 1.32 -11.54
C ASP A 511 -26.45 1.34 -10.00
N GLY A 512 -26.07 0.26 -9.35
CA GLY A 512 -25.85 0.16 -7.92
C GLY A 512 -26.46 -1.07 -7.27
N ILE A 513 -26.18 -1.18 -5.99
CA ILE A 513 -26.66 -2.28 -5.14
C ILE A 513 -27.44 -1.75 -3.96
N THR A 514 -28.39 -2.57 -3.50
CA THR A 514 -29.22 -2.26 -2.34
C THR A 514 -28.47 -2.55 -1.04
N ARG A 515 -28.92 -1.99 0.07
CA ARG A 515 -28.44 -2.31 1.41
C ARG A 515 -28.50 -3.82 1.68
N GLU A 516 -29.60 -4.50 1.28
CA GLU A 516 -29.77 -5.94 1.47
C GLU A 516 -28.67 -6.74 0.76
N ILE A 517 -28.31 -6.37 -0.48
CA ILE A 517 -27.22 -7.03 -1.21
C ILE A 517 -25.91 -6.85 -0.48
N MET A 518 -25.59 -5.66 0.03
CA MET A 518 -24.37 -5.39 0.80
C MET A 518 -24.33 -6.18 2.12
N GLU A 519 -25.44 -6.25 2.85
CA GLU A 519 -25.54 -7.03 4.08
C GLU A 519 -25.23 -8.51 3.83
N ARG A 520 -25.87 -9.10 2.80
CA ARG A 520 -25.62 -10.50 2.40
C ARG A 520 -24.17 -10.72 1.95
N ALA A 521 -23.60 -9.78 1.19
CA ALA A 521 -22.22 -9.87 0.74
C ALA A 521 -21.23 -9.83 1.90
N LEU A 522 -21.43 -8.95 2.88
CA LEU A 522 -20.60 -8.85 4.08
C LEU A 522 -20.72 -10.08 4.97
N GLU A 523 -21.96 -10.57 5.21
CA GLU A 523 -22.19 -11.80 5.99
C GLU A 523 -21.50 -13.02 5.35
N GLN A 524 -21.65 -13.17 4.04
CA GLN A 524 -21.05 -14.29 3.30
C GLN A 524 -19.53 -14.14 3.21
N ALA A 525 -19.00 -12.92 3.07
CA ALA A 525 -17.59 -12.64 3.15
C ALA A 525 -17.00 -12.97 4.53
N ARG A 526 -17.72 -12.67 5.62
CA ARG A 526 -17.32 -13.04 6.98
C ARG A 526 -17.20 -14.56 7.13
N ALA A 527 -18.19 -15.32 6.68
CA ALA A 527 -18.16 -16.78 6.71
C ALA A 527 -16.95 -17.34 5.95
N GLY A 528 -16.71 -16.86 4.73
CA GLY A 528 -15.56 -17.25 3.92
C GLY A 528 -14.21 -16.86 4.54
N ARG A 529 -14.10 -15.65 5.10
CA ARG A 529 -12.91 -15.16 5.82
C ARG A 529 -12.56 -16.05 7.01
N LEU A 530 -13.54 -16.41 7.83
CA LEU A 530 -13.35 -17.29 8.98
C LEU A 530 -12.89 -18.68 8.56
N HIS A 531 -13.45 -19.23 7.47
CA HIS A 531 -12.99 -20.49 6.89
C HIS A 531 -11.53 -20.42 6.43
N ILE A 532 -11.14 -19.33 5.74
CA ILE A 532 -9.75 -19.14 5.29
C ILE A 532 -8.80 -19.06 6.48
N LEU A 533 -9.17 -18.29 7.53
CA LEU A 533 -8.37 -18.18 8.77
C LEU A 533 -8.19 -19.55 9.44
N GLU A 534 -9.22 -20.38 9.48
CA GLU A 534 -9.12 -21.74 10.03
C GLU A 534 -8.11 -22.59 9.23
N ARG A 535 -8.16 -22.51 7.88
CA ARG A 535 -7.20 -23.23 7.02
C ARG A 535 -5.77 -22.72 7.19
N MET A 536 -5.58 -21.41 7.29
CA MET A 536 -4.27 -20.81 7.57
C MET A 536 -3.72 -21.27 8.92
N GLY A 537 -4.58 -21.31 9.95
CA GLY A 537 -4.24 -21.73 11.32
C GLY A 537 -3.79 -23.19 11.44
N GLN A 538 -4.13 -24.06 10.49
CA GLN A 538 -3.64 -25.44 10.44
C GLN A 538 -2.14 -25.52 10.08
N SER A 539 -1.59 -24.51 9.39
CA SER A 539 -0.18 -24.44 9.04
C SER A 539 0.61 -23.63 10.06
N ILE A 540 0.14 -22.44 10.41
CA ILE A 540 0.73 -21.59 11.43
C ILE A 540 -0.38 -20.79 12.13
N SER A 541 -0.53 -21.01 13.46
CA SER A 541 -1.60 -20.38 14.27
C SER A 541 -1.14 -19.15 15.04
N SER A 542 0.18 -18.97 15.22
CA SER A 542 0.80 -17.84 15.89
C SER A 542 2.16 -17.55 15.27
N HIS A 543 2.70 -16.35 15.51
CA HIS A 543 4.03 -16.01 15.05
C HIS A 543 5.09 -16.93 15.68
N ARG A 544 6.18 -17.18 14.95
CA ARG A 544 7.33 -17.93 15.50
C ARG A 544 7.96 -17.15 16.64
N THR A 545 8.36 -17.87 17.66
CA THR A 545 9.07 -17.30 18.83
C THR A 545 10.49 -16.89 18.51
N GLU A 546 11.13 -17.58 17.57
CA GLU A 546 12.47 -17.28 17.10
C GLU A 546 12.43 -16.73 15.68
N MET A 547 13.11 -15.61 15.47
CA MET A 547 13.35 -15.04 14.15
C MET A 547 14.39 -15.85 13.38
N SER A 548 14.38 -15.76 12.06
CA SER A 548 15.41 -16.31 11.18
C SER A 548 16.82 -15.91 11.66
N THR A 549 17.78 -16.83 11.53
CA THR A 549 19.19 -16.52 11.81
C THR A 549 19.78 -15.45 10.87
N TYR A 550 19.12 -15.21 9.76
CA TYR A 550 19.50 -14.16 8.80
C TYR A 550 18.87 -12.79 9.11
N ALA A 551 17.87 -12.75 9.99
CA ALA A 551 17.27 -11.49 10.41
C ALA A 551 18.19 -10.71 11.37
N PRO A 552 18.29 -9.38 11.25
CA PRO A 552 19.07 -8.58 12.17
C PRO A 552 18.49 -8.68 13.59
N ARG A 553 19.37 -8.81 14.58
CA ARG A 553 19.01 -8.77 16.00
C ARG A 553 19.45 -7.45 16.59
N PHE A 554 18.62 -6.88 17.46
CA PHE A 554 18.93 -5.62 18.13
C PHE A 554 19.52 -5.84 19.52
N ILE A 555 20.65 -5.17 19.80
CA ILE A 555 21.16 -4.93 21.14
C ILE A 555 20.86 -3.47 21.45
N THR A 556 20.10 -3.22 22.52
CA THR A 556 19.79 -1.87 22.97
C THR A 556 20.57 -1.57 24.23
N MET A 557 21.26 -0.43 24.25
CA MET A 557 21.96 0.09 25.42
C MET A 557 21.67 1.59 25.58
N ARG A 558 21.93 2.11 26.75
CA ARG A 558 21.77 3.55 27.03
C ARG A 558 23.11 4.14 27.45
N ILE A 559 23.48 5.24 26.82
CA ILE A 559 24.66 6.02 27.15
C ILE A 559 24.27 7.39 27.68
N ASN A 560 25.20 8.08 28.36
CA ASN A 560 24.98 9.48 28.72
C ASN A 560 24.84 10.31 27.44
N PRO A 561 23.79 11.14 27.28
CA PRO A 561 23.62 12.00 26.11
C PRO A 561 24.82 12.90 25.80
N GLU A 562 25.58 13.34 26.81
CA GLU A 562 26.78 14.14 26.63
C GLU A 562 27.90 13.38 25.87
N LYS A 563 27.89 12.03 25.94
CA LYS A 563 28.83 11.13 25.28
C LYS A 563 28.49 10.77 23.83
N ILE A 564 27.30 11.15 23.35
CA ILE A 564 26.87 10.86 21.98
C ILE A 564 27.91 11.38 20.96
N ARG A 565 28.50 12.55 21.23
CA ARG A 565 29.55 13.14 20.38
C ARG A 565 30.81 12.30 20.32
N ASP A 566 31.18 11.61 21.39
CA ASP A 566 32.37 10.74 21.47
C ASP A 566 32.16 9.50 20.61
N VAL A 567 30.94 8.91 20.62
CA VAL A 567 30.57 7.74 19.80
C VAL A 567 30.44 8.13 18.32
N ILE A 568 29.84 9.27 18.00
CA ILE A 568 29.72 9.76 16.63
C ILE A 568 31.08 10.13 16.05
N GLY A 569 31.91 10.83 16.83
CA GLY A 569 33.18 11.35 16.41
C GLY A 569 33.08 12.52 15.43
N LYS A 570 34.23 13.15 15.13
CA LYS A 570 34.29 14.32 14.23
C LYS A 570 33.77 13.97 12.82
N GLY A 571 32.68 14.61 12.41
CA GLY A 571 32.03 14.35 11.12
C GLY A 571 31.55 12.91 10.94
N GLY A 572 31.26 12.16 12.04
CA GLY A 572 30.78 10.79 12.00
C GLY A 572 31.88 9.73 11.77
N ALA A 573 33.16 10.08 11.92
CA ALA A 573 34.26 9.16 11.62
C ALA A 573 34.29 7.93 12.54
N THR A 574 34.10 8.13 13.86
CA THR A 574 34.15 7.04 14.84
C THR A 574 33.04 6.02 14.62
N ILE A 575 31.80 6.48 14.47
CA ILE A 575 30.67 5.58 14.27
C ILE A 575 30.75 4.85 12.92
N ARG A 576 31.28 5.48 11.87
CA ARG A 576 31.50 4.79 10.59
C ARG A 576 32.56 3.70 10.70
N ALA A 577 33.71 4.01 11.30
CA ALA A 577 34.76 3.03 11.53
C ALA A 577 34.26 1.84 12.37
N LEU A 578 33.51 2.12 13.44
CA LEU A 578 32.92 1.09 14.29
C LEU A 578 31.95 0.19 13.50
N THR A 579 31.07 0.81 12.68
CA THR A 579 30.13 0.08 11.83
C THR A 579 30.83 -0.79 10.78
N GLU A 580 31.88 -0.27 10.13
CA GLU A 580 32.65 -1.00 9.12
C GLU A 580 33.45 -2.16 9.73
N GLU A 581 34.11 -1.94 10.84
CA GLU A 581 34.96 -2.94 11.49
C GLU A 581 34.17 -4.09 12.12
N THR A 582 32.97 -3.80 12.66
CA THR A 582 32.13 -4.80 13.30
C THR A 582 31.08 -5.39 12.35
N GLY A 583 30.83 -4.78 11.17
CA GLY A 583 29.77 -5.20 10.27
C GLY A 583 28.36 -5.00 10.84
N THR A 584 28.20 -4.07 11.80
CA THR A 584 26.91 -3.79 12.46
C THR A 584 26.28 -2.50 11.93
N SER A 585 25.00 -2.29 12.19
CA SER A 585 24.32 -0.99 12.01
C SER A 585 24.04 -0.39 13.38
N ILE A 586 24.44 0.87 13.58
CA ILE A 586 24.33 1.55 14.88
C ILE A 586 23.53 2.82 14.71
N ASP A 587 22.43 2.93 15.44
CA ASP A 587 21.57 4.13 15.51
C ASP A 587 21.57 4.69 16.93
N ILE A 588 21.69 6.02 17.05
CA ILE A 588 21.75 6.74 18.33
C ILE A 588 20.68 7.83 18.32
N THR A 589 19.86 7.84 19.35
CA THR A 589 18.85 8.88 19.57
C THR A 589 19.34 9.95 20.54
N ASP A 590 18.77 11.13 20.49
CA ASP A 590 19.20 12.29 21.30
C ASP A 590 19.10 12.06 22.82
N ASP A 591 18.28 11.12 23.25
CA ASP A 591 18.13 10.72 24.67
C ASP A 591 19.24 9.75 25.15
N GLY A 592 20.19 9.39 24.29
CA GLY A 592 21.29 8.48 24.59
C GLY A 592 20.95 7.00 24.39
N THR A 593 19.80 6.65 23.82
CA THR A 593 19.51 5.27 23.45
C THR A 593 20.30 4.87 22.21
N VAL A 594 21.10 3.80 22.32
CA VAL A 594 21.87 3.21 21.21
C VAL A 594 21.27 1.87 20.84
N LYS A 595 20.93 1.71 19.55
CA LYS A 595 20.45 0.46 18.96
C LYS A 595 21.51 -0.08 18.01
N ILE A 596 22.01 -1.26 18.30
CA ILE A 596 23.00 -1.98 17.49
C ILE A 596 22.25 -3.13 16.81
N ALA A 597 22.20 -3.13 15.47
CA ALA A 597 21.62 -4.20 14.70
C ALA A 597 22.71 -5.04 14.04
N SER A 598 22.65 -6.36 14.21
CA SER A 598 23.58 -7.30 13.61
C SER A 598 22.92 -8.66 13.34
N THR A 599 23.31 -9.30 12.25
CA THR A 599 23.00 -10.71 11.98
C THR A 599 23.93 -11.68 12.72
N ASP A 600 25.08 -11.18 13.18
CA ASP A 600 26.08 -11.91 13.99
C ASP A 600 26.03 -11.38 15.43
N GLN A 601 25.69 -12.25 16.37
CA GLN A 601 25.59 -11.89 17.78
C GLN A 601 26.96 -11.46 18.36
N ALA A 602 28.06 -12.13 17.98
CA ALA A 602 29.39 -11.79 18.45
C ALA A 602 29.81 -10.39 17.96
N ALA A 603 29.53 -10.06 16.72
CA ALA A 603 29.75 -8.74 16.15
C ALA A 603 28.93 -7.65 16.85
N GLY A 604 27.67 -7.93 17.18
CA GLY A 604 26.82 -7.02 17.95
C GLY A 604 27.34 -6.75 19.36
N GLU A 605 27.79 -7.79 20.08
CA GLU A 605 28.38 -7.68 21.41
C GLU A 605 29.73 -6.94 21.37
N GLU A 606 30.53 -7.15 20.33
CA GLU A 606 31.78 -6.40 20.14
C GLU A 606 31.52 -4.91 19.92
N ALA A 607 30.53 -4.57 19.10
CA ALA A 607 30.13 -3.18 18.91
C ALA A 607 29.63 -2.56 20.22
N ARG A 608 28.85 -3.28 21.02
CA ARG A 608 28.38 -2.85 22.34
C ARG A 608 29.56 -2.57 23.26
N ARG A 609 30.49 -3.52 23.38
CA ARG A 609 31.69 -3.39 24.21
C ARG A 609 32.51 -2.15 23.85
N ARG A 610 32.72 -1.90 22.56
CA ARG A 610 33.46 -0.71 22.09
C ARG A 610 32.74 0.60 22.39
N ILE A 611 31.41 0.62 22.28
CA ILE A 611 30.63 1.81 22.66
C ILE A 611 30.70 2.05 24.16
N GLU A 612 30.64 0.98 24.99
CA GLU A 612 30.84 1.06 26.43
C GLU A 612 32.23 1.65 26.78
N GLU A 613 33.28 1.21 26.09
CA GLU A 613 34.64 1.73 26.28
C GLU A 613 34.78 3.22 25.88
N LEU A 614 34.14 3.63 24.74
CA LEU A 614 34.15 5.01 24.28
C LEU A 614 33.38 5.95 25.22
N THR A 615 32.37 5.45 25.90
CA THR A 615 31.49 6.22 26.78
C THR A 615 31.85 6.09 28.27
N ALA A 616 32.79 5.18 28.62
CA ALA A 616 33.19 4.97 29.98
C ALA A 616 33.78 6.25 30.59
N ASP A 617 33.42 6.53 31.83
CA ASP A 617 34.03 7.56 32.63
C ASP A 617 35.23 6.99 33.41
N VAL A 618 36.25 7.82 33.56
CA VAL A 618 37.43 7.43 34.35
C VAL A 618 37.08 7.49 35.82
N GLU A 619 37.16 6.34 36.48
CA GLU A 619 36.84 6.22 37.91
C GLU A 619 38.09 6.38 38.74
N VAL A 620 38.08 7.31 39.73
CA VAL A 620 39.14 7.48 40.70
C VAL A 620 39.28 6.23 41.58
N GLY A 621 40.49 5.72 41.77
CA GLY A 621 40.78 4.51 42.54
C GLY A 621 40.74 3.21 41.73
N ARG A 622 40.23 3.23 40.51
CA ARG A 622 40.17 2.04 39.60
C ARG A 622 41.51 1.81 38.93
N VAL A 623 41.84 0.55 38.70
CA VAL A 623 43.04 0.11 38.00
C VAL A 623 42.72 -0.15 36.53
N TYR A 624 43.53 0.39 35.63
CA TYR A 624 43.42 0.25 34.18
C TYR A 624 44.70 -0.31 33.60
N SER A 625 44.61 -1.10 32.56
CA SER A 625 45.73 -1.42 31.68
C SER A 625 45.79 -0.41 30.56
N GLY A 626 46.86 0.34 30.44
CA GLY A 626 46.98 1.40 29.45
C GLY A 626 48.31 1.31 28.69
N ARG A 627 48.34 1.93 27.49
CA ARG A 627 49.52 1.99 26.64
C ARG A 627 50.26 3.32 26.81
N VAL A 628 51.57 3.28 26.98
CA VAL A 628 52.42 4.47 27.03
C VAL A 628 52.41 5.12 25.64
N VAL A 629 51.84 6.33 25.53
CA VAL A 629 51.69 7.08 24.26
C VAL A 629 52.79 8.12 24.08
N LYS A 630 53.32 8.66 25.17
CA LYS A 630 54.39 9.66 25.13
C LYS A 630 55.19 9.69 26.42
N ILE A 631 56.51 9.84 26.31
CA ILE A 631 57.41 9.99 27.43
C ILE A 631 57.95 11.41 27.49
N MET A 632 58.01 11.97 28.71
CA MET A 632 58.54 13.28 29.03
C MET A 632 59.48 13.15 30.22
N ASP A 633 60.37 14.13 30.46
CA ASP A 633 61.33 14.14 31.57
C ASP A 633 60.65 14.00 32.95
N PHE A 634 59.42 14.51 33.08
CA PHE A 634 58.68 14.50 34.34
C PHE A 634 57.70 13.32 34.48
N GLY A 635 57.58 12.42 33.49
CA GLY A 635 56.66 11.27 33.55
C GLY A 635 56.28 10.73 32.18
N ALA A 636 55.31 9.82 32.17
CA ALA A 636 54.76 9.22 30.94
C ALA A 636 53.24 9.44 30.83
N PHE A 637 52.78 9.75 29.63
CA PHE A 637 51.37 9.73 29.32
C PHE A 637 50.96 8.32 28.93
N VAL A 638 49.94 7.83 29.60
CA VAL A 638 49.36 6.49 29.39
C VAL A 638 47.92 6.62 28.97
N SER A 639 47.60 6.06 27.82
CA SER A 639 46.23 5.99 27.33
C SER A 639 45.49 4.84 28.00
N ILE A 640 44.55 5.14 28.89
CA ILE A 640 43.83 4.15 29.72
C ILE A 640 42.43 3.80 29.15
N LEU A 641 41.84 4.70 28.38
CA LEU A 641 40.62 4.50 27.61
C LEU A 641 40.72 5.28 26.28
N PRO A 642 39.96 4.94 25.26
CA PRO A 642 39.98 5.65 23.98
C PRO A 642 39.82 7.18 24.16
N GLY A 643 40.86 7.94 23.75
CA GLY A 643 40.88 9.42 23.89
C GLY A 643 41.03 9.94 25.32
N ARG A 644 41.42 9.08 26.28
CA ARG A 644 41.67 9.45 27.69
C ARG A 644 43.09 9.09 28.08
N ASP A 645 43.96 10.07 28.07
CA ASP A 645 45.34 9.94 28.47
C ASP A 645 45.53 10.47 29.90
N GLY A 646 46.23 9.76 30.71
CA GLY A 646 46.60 10.19 32.06
C GLY A 646 48.11 10.28 32.23
N LEU A 647 48.56 11.12 33.14
CA LEU A 647 49.98 11.29 33.47
C LEU A 647 50.39 10.38 34.64
N VAL A 648 51.32 9.51 34.38
CA VAL A 648 52.14 8.84 35.44
C VAL A 648 53.36 9.72 35.67
N HIS A 649 53.32 10.52 36.75
CA HIS A 649 54.47 11.33 37.14
C HIS A 649 55.67 10.44 37.49
N ILE A 650 56.91 10.89 37.26
CA ILE A 650 58.13 10.11 37.51
C ILE A 650 58.17 9.50 38.92
N SER A 651 57.65 10.20 39.92
CA SER A 651 57.56 9.72 41.32
C SER A 651 56.47 8.63 41.53
N GLN A 652 55.66 8.32 40.53
CA GLN A 652 54.55 7.34 40.58
C GLN A 652 54.83 6.10 39.72
N ILE A 653 56.00 5.98 39.09
CA ILE A 653 56.39 4.85 38.24
C ILE A 653 56.81 3.64 39.11
N SER A 654 57.69 3.84 40.09
CA SER A 654 58.24 2.76 40.94
C SER A 654 58.35 3.21 42.39
N ASN A 655 58.41 2.25 43.29
CA ASN A 655 58.70 2.50 44.69
C ASN A 655 60.21 2.88 44.93
N GLU A 656 61.08 2.57 43.97
CA GLU A 656 62.46 3.03 43.95
C GLU A 656 62.58 4.39 43.31
N ARG A 657 63.68 5.13 43.58
CA ARG A 657 63.90 6.44 42.99
C ARG A 657 64.23 6.30 41.49
N VAL A 658 63.37 6.79 40.67
CA VAL A 658 63.52 6.83 39.20
C VAL A 658 64.29 8.11 38.84
N GLU A 659 65.43 7.98 38.17
CA GLU A 659 66.26 9.11 37.71
C GLU A 659 65.84 9.52 36.31
N ASN A 660 65.55 8.58 35.39
CA ASN A 660 65.04 8.84 34.05
C ASN A 660 63.86 7.93 33.79
N VAL A 661 62.80 8.51 33.19
CA VAL A 661 61.55 7.77 32.84
C VAL A 661 61.83 6.68 31.80
N THR A 662 62.79 6.91 30.90
CA THR A 662 63.18 6.00 29.81
C THR A 662 63.85 4.71 30.28
N ASP A 663 64.35 4.69 31.54
CA ASP A 663 64.94 3.48 32.12
C ASP A 663 63.88 2.44 32.51
N PHE A 664 62.64 2.87 32.72
CA PHE A 664 61.54 2.02 33.20
C PHE A 664 60.43 1.84 32.15
N LEU A 665 60.24 2.81 31.26
CA LEU A 665 59.12 2.83 30.30
C LEU A 665 59.59 3.19 28.89
N LYS A 666 58.96 2.56 27.89
CA LYS A 666 59.13 2.89 26.48
C LYS A 666 57.79 3.23 25.87
N GLU A 667 57.78 4.11 24.86
CA GLU A 667 56.57 4.37 24.08
C GLU A 667 56.10 3.07 23.45
N GLY A 668 54.83 2.76 23.64
CA GLY A 668 54.21 1.52 23.17
C GLY A 668 54.06 0.44 24.26
N ASP A 669 54.74 0.58 25.42
CA ASP A 669 54.60 -0.38 26.52
C ASP A 669 53.20 -0.41 27.08
N THR A 670 52.70 -1.58 27.44
CA THR A 670 51.44 -1.75 28.17
C THR A 670 51.75 -1.81 29.67
N VAL A 671 51.15 -0.89 30.42
CA VAL A 671 51.37 -0.75 31.87
C VAL A 671 50.08 -0.77 32.63
N THR A 672 50.10 -1.31 33.85
CA THR A 672 48.97 -1.29 34.75
C THR A 672 49.05 -0.04 35.64
N VAL A 673 48.02 0.77 35.67
CA VAL A 673 47.98 2.04 36.38
C VAL A 673 46.70 2.21 37.18
N LYS A 674 46.80 2.82 38.36
CA LYS A 674 45.65 3.19 39.17
C LYS A 674 45.38 4.69 39.04
N VAL A 675 44.11 5.07 38.88
CA VAL A 675 43.73 6.48 38.83
C VAL A 675 43.75 7.05 40.24
N LEU A 676 44.58 8.06 40.45
CA LEU A 676 44.67 8.77 41.72
C LEU A 676 43.67 9.91 41.84
N GLU A 677 43.53 10.66 40.78
CA GLU A 677 42.72 11.88 40.76
C GLU A 677 42.30 12.24 39.31
N VAL A 678 41.13 12.80 39.16
CA VAL A 678 40.72 13.51 37.94
C VAL A 678 40.40 14.95 38.35
N ASP A 679 41.15 15.92 37.84
CA ASP A 679 41.00 17.30 38.23
C ASP A 679 39.80 17.96 37.53
N LYS A 680 39.43 19.19 37.93
CA LYS A 680 38.30 19.96 37.36
C LYS A 680 38.47 20.31 35.87
N GLN A 681 39.67 20.15 35.30
CA GLN A 681 39.99 20.37 33.91
C GLN A 681 40.02 19.04 33.11
N GLY A 682 39.65 17.91 33.75
CA GLY A 682 39.65 16.58 33.15
C GLY A 682 41.02 15.92 33.01
N ARG A 683 42.07 16.46 33.66
CA ARG A 683 43.41 15.85 33.61
C ARG A 683 43.47 14.71 34.62
N ILE A 684 43.94 13.56 34.14
CA ILE A 684 44.00 12.30 34.90
C ILE A 684 45.41 12.08 35.45
N ARG A 685 45.51 11.86 36.75
CA ARG A 685 46.71 11.46 37.42
C ARG A 685 46.72 9.98 37.70
N LEU A 686 47.79 9.31 37.27
CA LEU A 686 47.95 7.87 37.33
C LEU A 686 49.14 7.48 38.23
N SER A 687 49.10 6.28 38.77
CA SER A 687 50.19 5.68 39.53
C SER A 687 50.35 4.20 39.19
N MET A 688 51.57 3.79 38.89
CA MET A 688 51.91 2.38 38.74
C MET A 688 52.17 1.76 40.10
N LYS A 689 52.81 2.46 41.02
CA LYS A 689 53.13 1.93 42.35
C LYS A 689 51.90 1.75 43.27
N ALA A 690 50.81 2.47 43.01
CA ALA A 690 49.57 2.33 43.79
C ALA A 690 48.72 1.11 43.36
N VAL A 691 49.13 0.39 42.33
CA VAL A 691 48.47 -0.86 41.88
C VAL A 691 48.69 -1.99 42.88
N ASP A 692 49.88 -2.09 43.44
CA ASP A 692 50.28 -3.16 44.36
C ASP A 692 49.83 -2.90 45.82
N ALA A 693 49.17 -1.78 46.08
CA ALA A 693 48.74 -1.41 47.44
C ALA A 693 47.25 -1.65 47.73
N ALA A 694 46.60 -2.60 46.96
CA ALA A 694 45.21 -2.98 47.11
C ALA A 694 45.04 -4.40 47.68
#